data_a137654cc1f77c8bd4d168ac48fdc3af
#
_entry.id   a137654cc1f77c8bd4d168ac48fdc3af
#
_cell.length_a   1.000
_cell.length_b   1.000
_cell.length_c   1.000
_cell.angle_alpha   90.00
_cell.angle_beta   90.00
_cell.angle_gamma   90.00
#
_symmetry.space_group_name_H-M   'P 1'
#
loop_
_entity.id
_entity.type
_entity.pdbx_description
1 polymer ?
#
loop_
_entity_poly.entity_id
_entity_poly.type
_entity_poly.pdbx_seq_one_letter_code
_entity_poly.pdbx_strand_id
1 'polypeptide(L)'
;MQSSQDTAEMILTLDIGGTFIKSAVFKNGELLQRLPQIPSCSKGSREEIAAAILKAIRQAGKVSRIAVSIPGPFDYKNGIFLAEHKFAAVKDCAFSEFTDGIPASFIHDANAFLLGELLHGAGRGFLRVGGITLGTGMGAAFSIGGDLQLNSMGSPSENVSLWKQPYRDGIAEDYVSARALLKNFPGMDAKELEVMAANGDIQAKHDWEEFSAHLHQLLREWKARLTPDVIILGGQLRKGLFLGEPIPADLNLRFSELGEDAALWGAYEAACGAVLPDEPSESQIRRAIVSIGAPGLYQQFLKRAEQGESLKIGVLGGSITAGASCSVPEKRYHGVLLDYLKKRYPKSLFSLVNCGIGATDSVYGAFRAERDLLVHKPDLVILEFAVNDRDDSLWAASYEGVIRQILAMGCPLILLFMTHNHQRNCQRFQEVIGRHYSLAMVSFHDAIMPELMNGSLRWDDLSPDSVHPNPAAHSFAGKLICALLNQISALPSGPLMVMPQKLISDEFQQTFLLEKDTFCPEENNNWKKIADDDPRGNRFAKRWFASIPGSQMRFSFEGISLWVSYLGIEGPVGRISVQVDNAAPVMIDSYFPHDWQGPKQFWIPVVSSLPQGKHQAVITLLDDHHPEGGTEFYFCAAAGTCKRSTNND
;
A
#
# COMPACT_ATOMS: atom_id res chain seq x y z
N MET A 1 19.13 -34.50 14.28
CA MET A 1 19.92 -33.34 14.68
C MET A 1 20.87 -33.01 13.53
N GLN A 2 20.43 -32.18 12.59
CA GLN A 2 21.30 -31.47 11.67
C GLN A 2 20.97 -29.99 11.88
N SER A 3 21.95 -29.27 12.41
CA SER A 3 21.92 -27.84 12.60
C SER A 3 21.71 -27.17 11.24
N SER A 4 20.57 -26.52 11.02
CA SER A 4 20.43 -25.50 10.00
C SER A 4 21.44 -24.40 10.32
N GLN A 5 22.60 -24.43 9.66
CA GLN A 5 23.49 -23.28 9.64
C GLN A 5 22.69 -22.14 9.00
N ASP A 6 22.40 -21.15 9.81
CA ASP A 6 21.93 -19.82 9.42
C ASP A 6 23.00 -19.22 8.48
N THR A 7 22.84 -19.45 7.17
CA THR A 7 23.69 -18.83 6.15
C THR A 7 23.19 -17.39 5.97
N ALA A 8 23.63 -16.53 6.89
CA ALA A 8 23.36 -15.11 6.80
C ALA A 8 23.76 -14.57 5.41
N GLU A 9 22.81 -13.95 4.74
CA GLU A 9 22.93 -13.46 3.37
C GLU A 9 24.02 -12.38 3.28
N MET A 10 25.03 -12.59 2.42
CA MET A 10 26.06 -11.59 2.11
C MET A 10 25.71 -10.89 0.81
N ILE A 11 25.55 -9.58 0.85
CA ILE A 11 25.18 -8.74 -0.29
C ILE A 11 26.36 -7.85 -0.68
N LEU A 12 26.76 -7.90 -1.94
CA LEU A 12 27.70 -6.96 -2.53
C LEU A 12 26.94 -5.73 -3.03
N THR A 13 27.34 -4.56 -2.60
CA THR A 13 26.84 -3.30 -3.20
C THR A 13 27.88 -2.72 -4.14
N LEU A 14 27.40 -2.24 -5.28
CA LEU A 14 28.18 -1.54 -6.30
C LEU A 14 27.58 -0.15 -6.52
N ASP A 15 28.39 0.89 -6.40
CA ASP A 15 28.07 2.24 -6.86
C ASP A 15 28.89 2.51 -8.13
N ILE A 16 28.22 2.36 -9.29
CA ILE A 16 28.86 2.43 -10.61
C ILE A 16 28.78 3.86 -11.14
N GLY A 17 29.83 4.63 -10.89
CA GLY A 17 29.95 5.97 -11.44
C GLY A 17 30.60 6.03 -12.83
N GLY A 18 30.65 7.21 -13.42
CA GLY A 18 31.32 7.41 -14.72
C GLY A 18 32.83 7.25 -14.70
N THR A 19 33.49 7.30 -13.54
CA THR A 19 34.95 7.22 -13.39
C THR A 19 35.37 5.97 -12.63
N PHE A 20 34.68 5.66 -11.54
CA PHE A 20 35.00 4.53 -10.65
C PHE A 20 33.77 3.71 -10.30
N ILE A 21 34.00 2.45 -10.00
CA ILE A 21 33.08 1.55 -9.29
C ILE A 21 33.54 1.52 -7.85
N LYS A 22 32.69 1.99 -6.93
CA LYS A 22 32.86 1.79 -5.49
C LYS A 22 32.10 0.53 -5.09
N SER A 23 32.58 -0.19 -4.12
CA SER A 23 31.94 -1.43 -3.68
C SER A 23 32.13 -1.70 -2.20
N ALA A 24 31.15 -2.35 -1.59
CA ALA A 24 31.17 -2.78 -0.21
C ALA A 24 30.38 -4.08 -0.04
N VAL A 25 30.74 -4.85 0.99
CA VAL A 25 30.02 -6.06 1.39
C VAL A 25 29.23 -5.78 2.66
N PHE A 26 27.95 -6.15 2.62
CA PHE A 26 27.02 -6.04 3.73
C PHE A 26 26.58 -7.42 4.23
N LYS A 27 26.25 -7.50 5.50
CA LYS A 27 25.66 -8.69 6.13
C LYS A 27 24.76 -8.27 7.28
N ASN A 28 23.50 -8.76 7.27
CA ASN A 28 22.53 -8.53 8.37
C ASN A 28 22.35 -7.04 8.77
N GLY A 29 22.34 -6.13 7.83
CA GLY A 29 22.17 -4.70 8.12
C GLY A 29 23.45 -3.96 8.48
N GLU A 30 24.62 -4.61 8.43
CA GLU A 30 25.90 -4.01 8.77
C GLU A 30 26.85 -3.98 7.57
N LEU A 31 27.56 -2.86 7.42
CA LEU A 31 28.63 -2.73 6.44
C LEU A 31 29.87 -3.44 6.98
N LEU A 32 30.21 -4.62 6.42
CA LEU A 32 31.35 -5.42 6.84
C LEU A 32 32.68 -4.89 6.32
N GLN A 33 32.71 -4.54 5.03
CA GLN A 33 33.97 -4.18 4.38
C GLN A 33 33.75 -3.28 3.18
N ARG A 34 34.53 -2.19 3.08
CA ARG A 34 34.69 -1.43 1.83
C ARG A 34 35.81 -2.07 1.03
N LEU A 35 35.56 -2.21 -0.28
CA LEU A 35 36.51 -2.80 -1.22
C LEU A 35 37.25 -1.70 -1.99
N PRO A 36 38.47 -1.98 -2.52
CA PRO A 36 39.19 -1.04 -3.36
C PRO A 36 38.39 -0.57 -4.57
N GLN A 37 38.43 0.73 -4.85
CA GLN A 37 37.76 1.29 -6.03
C GLN A 37 38.41 0.79 -7.32
N ILE A 38 37.58 0.59 -8.35
CA ILE A 38 38.01 0.11 -9.66
C ILE A 38 37.60 1.17 -10.71
N PRO A 39 38.45 1.54 -11.67
CA PRO A 39 38.06 2.35 -12.80
C PRO A 39 36.87 1.72 -13.51
N SER A 40 35.79 2.48 -13.76
CA SER A 40 34.56 1.95 -14.37
C SER A 40 34.69 1.69 -15.86
N CYS A 41 35.70 2.21 -16.52
CA CYS A 41 35.92 2.13 -17.97
C CYS A 41 34.68 2.53 -18.78
N SER A 42 33.88 3.50 -18.27
CA SER A 42 32.57 3.86 -18.83
C SER A 42 32.58 4.33 -20.30
N LYS A 43 33.75 4.69 -20.84
CA LYS A 43 33.97 5.05 -22.24
C LYS A 43 34.79 4.00 -23.02
N GLY A 44 35.10 2.89 -22.38
CA GLY A 44 35.89 1.78 -22.94
C GLY A 44 35.06 0.84 -23.81
N SER A 45 35.71 -0.23 -24.28
CA SER A 45 35.04 -1.32 -24.98
C SER A 45 34.12 -2.12 -24.06
N ARG A 46 33.28 -2.96 -24.65
CA ARG A 46 32.41 -3.89 -23.91
C ARG A 46 33.22 -4.79 -22.97
N GLU A 47 34.35 -5.30 -23.46
CA GLU A 47 35.25 -6.19 -22.71
C GLU A 47 35.88 -5.47 -21.50
N GLU A 48 36.27 -4.21 -21.66
CA GLU A 48 36.84 -3.40 -20.58
C GLU A 48 35.79 -3.09 -19.50
N ILE A 49 34.57 -2.73 -19.89
CA ILE A 49 33.46 -2.50 -18.96
C ILE A 49 33.11 -3.79 -18.22
N ALA A 50 32.94 -4.91 -18.94
CA ALA A 50 32.66 -6.21 -18.38
C ALA A 50 33.75 -6.65 -17.39
N ALA A 51 35.02 -6.49 -17.76
CA ALA A 51 36.15 -6.83 -16.91
C ALA A 51 36.18 -5.98 -15.61
N ALA A 52 35.83 -4.70 -15.69
CA ALA A 52 35.75 -3.82 -14.53
C ALA A 52 34.63 -4.28 -13.55
N ILE A 53 33.45 -4.59 -14.07
CA ILE A 53 32.33 -5.06 -13.25
C ILE A 53 32.67 -6.43 -12.62
N LEU A 54 33.13 -7.39 -13.41
CA LEU A 54 33.53 -8.70 -12.90
C LEU A 54 34.66 -8.62 -11.87
N LYS A 55 35.62 -7.71 -12.04
CA LYS A 55 36.69 -7.48 -11.06
C LYS A 55 36.12 -6.97 -9.73
N ALA A 56 35.15 -6.02 -9.78
CA ALA A 56 34.47 -5.53 -8.58
C ALA A 56 33.73 -6.66 -7.85
N ILE A 57 33.04 -7.52 -8.58
CA ILE A 57 32.30 -8.66 -8.02
C ILE A 57 33.27 -9.66 -7.37
N ARG A 58 34.34 -10.03 -8.07
CA ARG A 58 35.30 -11.04 -7.59
C ARG A 58 36.07 -10.59 -6.35
N GLN A 59 36.29 -9.29 -6.15
CA GLN A 59 36.92 -8.76 -4.92
C GLN A 59 36.09 -9.07 -3.65
N ALA A 60 34.78 -9.21 -3.76
CA ALA A 60 33.88 -9.47 -2.65
C ALA A 60 33.92 -10.94 -2.16
N GLY A 61 34.50 -11.85 -2.94
CA GLY A 61 34.45 -13.27 -2.64
C GLY A 61 33.06 -13.86 -2.87
N LYS A 62 32.63 -14.75 -1.98
CA LYS A 62 31.32 -15.41 -2.13
C LYS A 62 30.21 -14.51 -1.58
N VAL A 63 29.31 -14.06 -2.44
CA VAL A 63 28.12 -13.29 -2.11
C VAL A 63 26.87 -13.95 -2.71
N SER A 64 25.72 -13.73 -2.12
CA SER A 64 24.43 -14.31 -2.54
C SER A 64 23.69 -13.42 -3.54
N ARG A 65 23.95 -12.10 -3.49
CA ARG A 65 23.25 -11.09 -4.29
C ARG A 65 24.13 -9.87 -4.55
N ILE A 66 23.84 -9.14 -5.61
CA ILE A 66 24.46 -7.86 -5.96
C ILE A 66 23.41 -6.76 -5.94
N ALA A 67 23.69 -5.65 -5.27
CA ALA A 67 22.88 -4.45 -5.29
C ALA A 67 23.62 -3.34 -6.04
N VAL A 68 23.02 -2.75 -7.06
CA VAL A 68 23.71 -1.85 -7.98
C VAL A 68 23.06 -0.47 -7.97
N SER A 69 23.83 0.53 -7.55
CA SER A 69 23.57 1.94 -7.82
C SER A 69 24.23 2.31 -9.14
N ILE A 70 23.46 2.83 -10.10
CA ILE A 70 23.95 3.16 -11.44
C ILE A 70 23.20 4.38 -12.01
N PRO A 71 23.90 5.35 -12.69
CA PRO A 71 23.24 6.48 -13.31
C PRO A 71 22.41 6.07 -14.54
N GLY A 72 21.37 6.82 -14.82
CA GLY A 72 20.57 6.66 -16.05
C GLY A 72 21.22 7.25 -17.32
N PRO A 73 20.65 6.91 -18.49
CA PRO A 73 19.49 6.03 -18.74
C PRO A 73 19.79 4.54 -18.52
N PHE A 74 18.94 3.86 -17.74
CA PHE A 74 19.05 2.45 -17.42
C PHE A 74 17.63 1.89 -17.13
N ASP A 75 17.35 0.69 -17.55
CA ASP A 75 16.12 -0.02 -17.16
C ASP A 75 16.34 -0.70 -15.80
N TYR A 76 15.93 -0.04 -14.72
CA TYR A 76 16.15 -0.53 -13.35
C TYR A 76 15.32 -1.76 -13.01
N LYS A 77 14.28 -2.07 -13.78
CA LYS A 77 13.45 -3.25 -13.58
C LYS A 77 14.09 -4.49 -14.18
N ASN A 78 14.60 -4.37 -15.43
CA ASN A 78 15.13 -5.49 -16.19
C ASN A 78 16.68 -5.53 -16.18
N GLY A 79 17.33 -4.51 -15.65
CA GLY A 79 18.79 -4.42 -15.57
C GLY A 79 19.46 -4.19 -16.92
N ILE A 80 18.87 -3.37 -17.81
CA ILE A 80 19.38 -3.16 -19.17
C ILE A 80 20.01 -1.77 -19.31
N PHE A 81 21.20 -1.72 -19.88
CA PHE A 81 21.89 -0.47 -20.20
C PHE A 81 21.20 0.24 -21.38
N LEU A 82 20.82 1.50 -21.21
CA LEU A 82 20.16 2.32 -22.23
C LEU A 82 20.98 3.58 -22.62
N ALA A 83 22.09 3.83 -21.93
CA ALA A 83 22.87 5.05 -22.10
C ALA A 83 23.66 5.06 -23.43
N GLU A 84 23.75 6.25 -24.05
CA GLU A 84 24.44 6.45 -25.34
C GLU A 84 25.81 7.16 -25.20
N HIS A 85 26.10 7.72 -24.04
CA HIS A 85 27.32 8.48 -23.80
C HIS A 85 28.28 7.81 -22.83
N LYS A 86 27.79 7.38 -21.67
CA LYS A 86 28.54 6.53 -20.74
C LYS A 86 28.02 5.12 -20.89
N PHE A 87 28.89 4.13 -20.86
CA PHE A 87 28.54 2.73 -21.09
C PHE A 87 27.90 2.44 -22.47
N ALA A 88 28.17 3.28 -23.48
CA ALA A 88 27.61 3.12 -24.82
C ALA A 88 27.96 1.76 -25.48
N ALA A 89 29.13 1.21 -25.18
CA ALA A 89 29.58 -0.08 -25.73
C ALA A 89 28.80 -1.31 -25.18
N VAL A 90 28.00 -1.11 -24.12
CA VAL A 90 27.12 -2.15 -23.52
C VAL A 90 25.64 -1.76 -23.63
N LYS A 91 25.29 -0.76 -24.46
CA LYS A 91 23.90 -0.41 -24.71
C LYS A 91 23.11 -1.65 -25.14
N ASP A 92 21.90 -1.78 -24.63
CA ASP A 92 20.96 -2.89 -24.86
C ASP A 92 21.44 -4.27 -24.29
N CYS A 93 22.59 -4.32 -23.59
CA CYS A 93 23.01 -5.51 -22.86
C CYS A 93 22.34 -5.58 -21.48
N ALA A 94 22.05 -6.81 -21.04
CA ALA A 94 21.58 -7.04 -19.68
C ALA A 94 22.78 -7.07 -18.72
N PHE A 95 22.67 -6.43 -17.57
CA PHE A 95 23.72 -6.44 -16.53
C PHE A 95 24.04 -7.85 -16.03
N SER A 96 23.05 -8.77 -16.07
CA SER A 96 23.22 -10.19 -15.71
C SER A 96 24.26 -10.91 -16.55
N GLU A 97 24.59 -10.40 -17.74
CA GLU A 97 25.68 -10.95 -18.57
C GLU A 97 27.07 -10.78 -17.94
N PHE A 98 27.17 -9.90 -16.95
CA PHE A 98 28.43 -9.52 -16.27
C PHE A 98 28.49 -9.94 -14.80
N THR A 99 27.58 -10.83 -14.32
CA THR A 99 27.46 -11.14 -12.87
C THR A 99 27.90 -12.55 -12.50
N ASP A 100 28.44 -13.35 -13.45
CA ASP A 100 28.74 -14.78 -13.24
C ASP A 100 27.52 -15.56 -12.65
N GLY A 101 26.29 -15.16 -13.00
CA GLY A 101 25.04 -15.80 -12.56
C GLY A 101 24.55 -15.38 -11.18
N ILE A 102 25.19 -14.41 -10.51
CA ILE A 102 24.72 -13.88 -9.23
C ILE A 102 23.55 -12.92 -9.48
N PRO A 103 22.39 -13.10 -8.81
CA PRO A 103 21.25 -12.20 -8.96
C PRO A 103 21.61 -10.76 -8.61
N ALA A 104 21.12 -9.79 -9.42
CA ALA A 104 21.36 -8.37 -9.21
C ALA A 104 20.07 -7.57 -9.16
N SER A 105 20.03 -6.54 -8.32
CA SER A 105 18.97 -5.53 -8.24
C SER A 105 19.57 -4.14 -8.47
N PHE A 106 18.72 -3.18 -8.94
CA PHE A 106 19.21 -1.93 -9.47
C PHE A 106 18.42 -0.74 -8.92
N ILE A 107 19.14 0.36 -8.67
CA ILE A 107 18.57 1.63 -8.26
C ILE A 107 19.35 2.78 -8.93
N HIS A 108 18.65 3.87 -9.26
CA HIS A 108 19.28 5.10 -9.77
C HIS A 108 20.22 5.72 -8.71
N ASP A 109 21.40 6.19 -9.10
CA ASP A 109 22.44 6.69 -8.20
C ASP A 109 21.96 7.82 -7.25
N ALA A 110 21.23 8.81 -7.74
CA ALA A 110 20.68 9.86 -6.89
C ALA A 110 19.61 9.33 -5.91
N ASN A 111 18.82 8.35 -6.33
CA ASN A 111 17.84 7.68 -5.46
C ASN A 111 18.54 6.84 -4.39
N ALA A 112 19.60 6.11 -4.76
CA ALA A 112 20.43 5.36 -3.80
C ALA A 112 21.06 6.29 -2.77
N PHE A 113 21.64 7.40 -3.21
CA PHE A 113 22.17 8.42 -2.31
C PHE A 113 21.13 8.88 -1.29
N LEU A 114 19.94 9.29 -1.77
CA LEU A 114 18.89 9.79 -0.89
C LEU A 114 18.35 8.70 0.05
N LEU A 115 18.15 7.47 -0.45
CA LEU A 115 17.67 6.35 0.36
C LEU A 115 18.62 6.01 1.51
N GLY A 116 19.92 6.00 1.26
CA GLY A 116 20.93 5.83 2.29
C GLY A 116 20.83 6.92 3.38
N GLU A 117 20.75 8.18 2.98
CA GLU A 117 20.64 9.31 3.91
C GLU A 117 19.31 9.34 4.68
N LEU A 118 18.22 8.87 4.06
CA LEU A 118 16.92 8.73 4.73
C LEU A 118 16.93 7.72 5.86
N LEU A 119 17.59 6.59 5.66
CA LEU A 119 17.56 5.47 6.60
C LEU A 119 18.70 5.50 7.61
N HIS A 120 19.88 5.96 7.20
CA HIS A 120 21.10 5.89 8.02
C HIS A 120 21.80 7.24 8.25
N GLY A 121 21.37 8.34 7.60
CA GLY A 121 22.07 9.62 7.60
C GLY A 121 21.21 10.83 7.96
N ALA A 122 21.54 11.97 7.33
CA ALA A 122 21.01 13.31 7.62
C ALA A 122 19.51 13.48 7.32
N GLY A 123 18.89 12.56 6.58
CA GLY A 123 17.48 12.59 6.22
C GLY A 123 16.53 12.01 7.27
N ARG A 124 17.04 11.37 8.30
CA ARG A 124 16.21 10.72 9.33
C ARG A 124 15.30 11.71 10.06
N GLY A 125 14.04 11.33 10.17
CA GLY A 125 13.03 12.08 10.94
C GLY A 125 12.33 13.21 10.19
N PHE A 126 12.68 13.50 8.94
CA PHE A 126 12.00 14.47 8.09
C PHE A 126 10.98 13.77 7.17
N LEU A 127 9.85 14.44 6.92
CA LEU A 127 8.80 13.91 6.06
C LEU A 127 9.10 14.12 4.58
N ARG A 128 9.60 15.31 4.22
CA ARG A 128 9.87 15.74 2.83
C ARG A 128 11.36 16.02 2.68
N VAL A 129 12.07 15.11 2.05
CA VAL A 129 13.54 15.17 1.98
C VAL A 129 14.00 15.28 0.53
N GLY A 130 14.79 16.28 0.25
CA GLY A 130 15.51 16.44 -1.00
C GLY A 130 16.94 15.91 -0.89
N GLY A 131 17.41 15.19 -1.91
CA GLY A 131 18.80 14.77 -2.05
C GLY A 131 19.41 15.36 -3.30
N ILE A 132 20.56 16.04 -3.17
CA ILE A 132 21.31 16.60 -4.29
C ILE A 132 22.74 16.06 -4.25
N THR A 133 23.19 15.50 -5.34
CA THR A 133 24.57 15.03 -5.50
C THR A 133 25.32 15.93 -6.50
N LEU A 134 26.45 16.48 -6.07
CA LEU A 134 27.32 17.36 -6.87
C LEU A 134 28.65 16.66 -7.15
N GLY A 135 28.84 16.28 -8.39
CA GLY A 135 30.04 15.57 -8.87
C GLY A 135 30.34 15.91 -10.32
N THR A 136 30.71 14.92 -11.14
CA THR A 136 30.91 15.10 -12.60
C THR A 136 29.68 15.72 -13.25
N GLY A 137 28.48 15.34 -12.77
CA GLY A 137 27.18 15.94 -13.10
C GLY A 137 26.41 16.30 -11.84
N MET A 138 25.14 16.66 -12.01
CA MET A 138 24.18 16.98 -10.96
C MET A 138 23.13 15.89 -10.86
N GLY A 139 22.98 15.23 -9.71
CA GLY A 139 21.89 14.30 -9.38
C GLY A 139 20.89 14.96 -8.43
N ALA A 140 19.60 14.66 -8.60
CA ALA A 140 18.55 15.08 -7.68
C ALA A 140 17.57 13.92 -7.43
N ALA A 141 17.19 13.73 -6.18
CA ALA A 141 16.15 12.79 -5.75
C ALA A 141 15.27 13.45 -4.69
N PHE A 142 14.05 12.97 -4.55
CA PHE A 142 13.10 13.51 -3.58
C PHE A 142 12.28 12.39 -2.94
N SER A 143 12.01 12.53 -1.65
CA SER A 143 11.20 11.59 -0.89
C SER A 143 10.12 12.30 -0.10
N ILE A 144 8.96 11.65 0.01
CA ILE A 144 7.85 12.06 0.88
C ILE A 144 7.51 10.87 1.77
N GLY A 145 7.66 11.00 3.09
CA GLY A 145 7.35 9.93 4.02
C GLY A 145 8.26 8.70 3.92
N GLY A 146 9.42 8.82 3.29
CA GLY A 146 10.32 7.71 2.97
C GLY A 146 10.20 7.22 1.52
N ASP A 147 9.17 7.66 0.80
CA ASP A 147 8.87 7.20 -0.55
C ASP A 147 9.57 8.06 -1.59
N LEU A 148 10.47 7.45 -2.34
CA LEU A 148 11.17 8.10 -3.44
C LEU A 148 10.19 8.46 -4.57
N GLN A 149 10.28 9.69 -5.09
CA GLN A 149 9.44 10.17 -6.17
C GLN A 149 10.03 9.78 -7.53
N LEU A 150 9.55 8.63 -8.04
CA LEU A 150 10.08 7.97 -9.24
C LEU A 150 9.18 8.18 -10.46
N ASN A 151 9.77 8.01 -11.64
CA ASN A 151 9.03 7.77 -12.88
C ASN A 151 8.79 6.26 -13.10
N SER A 152 8.10 5.88 -14.17
CA SER A 152 7.79 4.48 -14.49
C SER A 152 9.00 3.57 -14.74
N MET A 153 10.20 4.15 -14.94
CA MET A 153 11.45 3.42 -15.16
C MET A 153 12.33 3.32 -13.91
N GLY A 154 11.89 3.88 -12.76
CA GLY A 154 12.66 3.87 -11.52
C GLY A 154 13.70 5.00 -11.39
N SER A 155 13.77 5.93 -12.34
CA SER A 155 14.55 7.15 -12.22
C SER A 155 13.79 8.22 -11.41
N PRO A 156 14.45 9.28 -10.91
CA PRO A 156 13.76 10.43 -10.33
C PRO A 156 12.71 10.99 -11.31
N SER A 157 11.53 11.33 -10.79
CA SER A 157 10.45 11.88 -11.61
C SER A 157 10.87 13.20 -12.28
N GLU A 158 10.20 13.58 -13.38
CA GLU A 158 10.55 14.82 -14.10
C GLU A 158 10.48 16.07 -13.24
N ASN A 159 9.52 16.12 -12.31
CA ASN A 159 9.40 17.23 -11.37
C ASN A 159 10.55 17.30 -10.35
N VAL A 160 11.23 16.20 -10.11
CA VAL A 160 12.36 16.08 -9.18
C VAL A 160 13.68 16.37 -9.89
N SER A 161 13.84 15.87 -11.11
CA SER A 161 15.09 16.00 -11.87
C SER A 161 15.49 17.44 -12.08
N LEU A 162 16.75 17.79 -11.79
CA LEU A 162 17.30 19.14 -11.95
C LEU A 162 18.22 19.27 -13.15
N TRP A 163 19.03 18.29 -13.46
CA TRP A 163 20.15 18.41 -14.40
C TRP A 163 19.77 18.96 -15.78
N LYS A 164 18.61 18.54 -16.33
CA LYS A 164 18.11 18.94 -17.65
C LYS A 164 17.14 20.13 -17.64
N GLN A 165 16.91 20.76 -16.48
CA GLN A 165 16.01 21.92 -16.42
C GLN A 165 16.55 23.08 -17.22
N PRO A 166 15.73 23.78 -18.02
CA PRO A 166 16.12 24.99 -18.67
C PRO A 166 16.62 26.00 -17.62
N TYR A 167 17.82 26.51 -17.83
CA TYR A 167 18.43 27.49 -16.94
C TYR A 167 19.30 28.45 -17.77
N ARG A 168 18.96 29.73 -17.72
CA ARG A 168 19.60 30.76 -18.55
C ARG A 168 19.56 30.39 -20.05
N ASP A 169 20.72 30.30 -20.69
CA ASP A 169 20.90 29.97 -22.13
C ASP A 169 21.20 28.47 -22.37
N GLY A 170 21.11 27.64 -21.33
CA GLY A 170 21.38 26.19 -21.38
C GLY A 170 20.51 25.39 -20.42
N ILE A 171 21.11 24.40 -19.78
CA ILE A 171 20.49 23.57 -18.75
C ILE A 171 21.22 23.71 -17.41
N ALA A 172 20.57 23.34 -16.32
CA ALA A 172 21.13 23.49 -14.97
C ALA A 172 22.52 22.85 -14.82
N GLU A 173 22.76 21.66 -15.43
CA GLU A 173 24.06 20.97 -15.36
C GLU A 173 25.19 21.76 -16.08
N ASP A 174 24.89 22.63 -17.00
CA ASP A 174 25.91 23.46 -17.68
C ASP A 174 26.48 24.56 -16.77
N TYR A 175 25.79 24.83 -15.64
CA TYR A 175 26.20 25.83 -14.64
C TYR A 175 26.57 25.20 -13.30
N VAL A 176 26.02 24.04 -12.95
CA VAL A 176 26.23 23.39 -11.64
C VAL A 176 26.67 21.94 -11.83
N SER A 177 27.94 21.79 -12.21
CA SER A 177 28.64 20.52 -12.35
C SER A 177 30.15 20.73 -12.24
N ALA A 178 30.94 19.68 -12.02
CA ALA A 178 32.38 19.80 -12.04
C ALA A 178 32.91 20.32 -13.39
N ARG A 179 32.26 19.94 -14.48
CA ARG A 179 32.61 20.42 -15.82
C ARG A 179 32.42 21.94 -15.94
N ALA A 180 31.34 22.47 -15.41
CA ALA A 180 31.06 23.91 -15.40
C ALA A 180 32.08 24.66 -14.54
N LEU A 181 32.32 24.17 -13.33
CA LEU A 181 33.26 24.74 -12.38
C LEU A 181 34.70 24.81 -12.92
N LEU A 182 35.12 23.76 -13.64
CA LEU A 182 36.49 23.64 -14.16
C LEU A 182 36.69 24.24 -15.56
N LYS A 183 35.70 24.98 -16.08
CA LYS A 183 35.72 25.54 -17.44
C LYS A 183 36.97 26.39 -17.68
N ASN A 184 37.38 27.17 -16.69
CA ASN A 184 38.54 28.06 -16.76
C ASN A 184 39.87 27.38 -16.36
N PHE A 185 39.83 26.11 -15.90
CA PHE A 185 40.96 25.34 -15.40
C PHE A 185 41.08 23.97 -16.08
N PRO A 186 41.32 23.92 -17.41
CA PRO A 186 41.39 22.66 -18.14
C PRO A 186 42.55 21.77 -17.64
N GLY A 187 42.22 20.50 -17.36
CA GLY A 187 43.19 19.51 -16.89
C GLY A 187 43.33 19.43 -15.38
N MET A 188 42.68 20.30 -14.61
CA MET A 188 42.62 20.23 -13.14
C MET A 188 41.40 19.42 -12.65
N ASP A 189 41.47 18.97 -11.41
CA ASP A 189 40.32 18.45 -10.72
C ASP A 189 39.70 19.48 -9.73
N ALA A 190 38.48 19.22 -9.26
CA ALA A 190 37.77 20.15 -8.38
C ALA A 190 38.46 20.31 -7.00
N LYS A 191 39.23 19.34 -6.55
CA LYS A 191 39.96 19.38 -5.30
C LYS A 191 41.20 20.28 -5.42
N GLU A 192 41.88 20.24 -6.56
CA GLU A 192 43.00 21.16 -6.87
C GLU A 192 42.48 22.60 -6.91
N LEU A 193 41.32 22.85 -7.57
CA LEU A 193 40.68 24.15 -7.59
C LEU A 193 40.26 24.65 -6.21
N GLU A 194 39.74 23.74 -5.35
CA GLU A 194 39.43 24.02 -3.94
C GLU A 194 40.65 24.50 -3.17
N VAL A 195 41.79 23.83 -3.34
CA VAL A 195 43.07 24.21 -2.71
C VAL A 195 43.56 25.56 -3.22
N MET A 196 43.46 25.83 -4.52
CA MET A 196 43.84 27.13 -5.10
C MET A 196 43.00 28.25 -4.53
N ALA A 197 41.66 28.11 -4.51
CA ALA A 197 40.78 29.12 -3.96
C ALA A 197 41.03 29.38 -2.47
N ALA A 198 41.28 28.29 -1.67
CA ALA A 198 41.62 28.39 -0.27
C ALA A 198 43.00 29.13 -0.04
N ASN A 199 43.92 29.01 -0.99
CA ASN A 199 45.19 29.70 -0.96
C ASN A 199 45.14 31.13 -1.51
N GLY A 200 43.95 31.62 -1.87
CA GLY A 200 43.73 33.02 -2.25
C GLY A 200 43.80 33.30 -3.75
N ASP A 201 43.80 32.28 -4.62
CA ASP A 201 43.67 32.50 -6.07
C ASP A 201 42.35 33.17 -6.39
N ILE A 202 42.41 34.32 -7.02
CA ILE A 202 41.23 35.18 -7.26
C ILE A 202 40.28 34.56 -8.25
N GLN A 203 40.76 33.93 -9.32
CA GLN A 203 39.92 33.32 -10.33
C GLN A 203 39.25 32.04 -9.80
N ALA A 204 39.98 31.18 -9.12
CA ALA A 204 39.45 29.99 -8.50
C ALA A 204 38.35 30.33 -7.48
N LYS A 205 38.56 31.39 -6.69
CA LYS A 205 37.55 31.86 -5.73
C LYS A 205 36.31 32.42 -6.42
N HIS A 206 36.47 33.22 -7.46
CA HIS A 206 35.37 33.76 -8.26
C HIS A 206 34.53 32.62 -8.88
N ASP A 207 35.15 31.58 -9.42
CA ASP A 207 34.44 30.46 -10.04
C ASP A 207 33.62 29.66 -8.99
N TRP A 208 34.12 29.53 -7.75
CA TRP A 208 33.35 28.97 -6.65
C TRP A 208 32.19 29.86 -6.20
N GLU A 209 32.35 31.19 -6.20
CA GLU A 209 31.29 32.15 -5.88
C GLU A 209 30.19 32.07 -6.93
N GLU A 210 30.52 32.05 -8.20
CA GLU A 210 29.56 31.95 -9.33
C GLU A 210 28.83 30.59 -9.28
N PHE A 211 29.56 29.51 -9.09
CA PHE A 211 28.99 28.17 -8.93
C PHE A 211 27.97 28.10 -7.78
N SER A 212 28.33 28.66 -6.62
CA SER A 212 27.46 28.67 -5.44
C SER A 212 26.19 29.49 -5.67
N ALA A 213 26.31 30.66 -6.32
CA ALA A 213 25.18 31.51 -6.66
C ALA A 213 24.16 30.79 -7.58
N HIS A 214 24.67 30.10 -8.61
CA HIS A 214 23.82 29.28 -9.50
C HIS A 214 23.13 28.15 -8.75
N LEU A 215 23.85 27.41 -7.92
CA LEU A 215 23.30 26.35 -7.11
C LEU A 215 22.18 26.86 -6.18
N HIS A 216 22.44 27.97 -5.48
CA HIS A 216 21.45 28.53 -4.54
C HIS A 216 20.18 28.97 -5.26
N GLN A 217 20.29 29.58 -6.46
CA GLN A 217 19.13 29.93 -7.25
C GLN A 217 18.32 28.70 -7.67
N LEU A 218 18.96 27.68 -8.24
CA LEU A 218 18.30 26.46 -8.66
C LEU A 218 17.62 25.73 -7.48
N LEU A 219 18.25 25.72 -6.32
CA LEU A 219 17.68 25.09 -5.12
C LEU A 219 16.48 25.88 -4.57
N ARG A 220 16.43 27.22 -4.68
CA ARG A 220 15.24 27.99 -4.30
C ARG A 220 14.05 27.70 -5.22
N GLU A 221 14.27 27.63 -6.53
CA GLU A 221 13.23 27.25 -7.49
C GLU A 221 12.73 25.82 -7.25
N TRP A 222 13.65 24.88 -7.00
CA TRP A 222 13.33 23.50 -6.68
C TRP A 222 12.57 23.38 -5.34
N LYS A 223 12.98 24.11 -4.31
CA LYS A 223 12.30 24.20 -3.02
C LYS A 223 10.90 24.78 -3.14
N ALA A 224 10.70 25.81 -3.93
CA ALA A 224 9.37 26.41 -4.16
C ALA A 224 8.40 25.40 -4.80
N ARG A 225 8.91 24.49 -5.65
CA ARG A 225 8.11 23.46 -6.33
C ARG A 225 7.83 22.22 -5.46
N LEU A 226 8.82 21.72 -4.74
CA LEU A 226 8.73 20.45 -4.02
C LEU A 226 8.53 20.60 -2.50
N THR A 227 8.72 21.79 -1.95
CA THR A 227 8.55 22.09 -0.51
C THR A 227 9.23 21.09 0.43
N PRO A 228 10.55 20.83 0.30
CA PRO A 228 11.28 19.96 1.21
C PRO A 228 11.38 20.56 2.61
N ASP A 229 11.32 19.70 3.64
CA ASP A 229 11.64 20.07 5.03
C ASP A 229 13.15 20.27 5.19
N VAL A 230 13.95 19.47 4.44
CA VAL A 230 15.40 19.50 4.43
C VAL A 230 15.93 19.12 3.05
N ILE A 231 17.04 19.73 2.63
CA ILE A 231 17.79 19.35 1.43
C ILE A 231 19.16 18.83 1.85
N ILE A 232 19.52 17.61 1.43
CA ILE A 232 20.78 16.97 1.75
C ILE A 232 21.73 17.10 0.55
N LEU A 233 22.90 17.70 0.77
CA LEU A 233 23.95 17.85 -0.22
C LEU A 233 25.01 16.74 -0.07
N GLY A 234 25.21 16.00 -1.14
CA GLY A 234 26.29 15.02 -1.29
C GLY A 234 27.21 15.30 -2.47
N GLY A 235 28.13 14.38 -2.73
CA GLY A 235 29.06 14.46 -3.82
C GLY A 235 30.38 15.20 -3.47
N GLN A 236 31.32 15.18 -4.41
CA GLN A 236 32.68 15.65 -4.16
C GLN A 236 32.77 17.19 -4.06
N LEU A 237 31.91 17.92 -4.78
CA LEU A 237 31.95 19.39 -4.80
C LEU A 237 31.41 20.06 -3.54
N ARG A 238 30.73 19.31 -2.64
CA ARG A 238 30.10 19.88 -1.43
C ARG A 238 31.08 20.63 -0.52
N LYS A 239 32.34 20.21 -0.47
CA LYS A 239 33.36 20.84 0.40
C LYS A 239 33.76 22.23 -0.08
N GLY A 240 33.89 22.42 -1.38
CA GLY A 240 34.25 23.70 -1.97
C GLY A 240 33.16 24.77 -1.86
N LEU A 241 31.93 24.40 -1.55
CA LEU A 241 30.82 25.36 -1.36
C LEU A 241 31.06 26.35 -0.21
N PHE A 242 31.92 26.03 0.75
CA PHE A 242 32.33 26.97 1.79
C PHE A 242 33.26 28.07 1.31
N LEU A 243 33.82 27.95 0.10
CA LEU A 243 34.67 28.96 -0.53
C LEU A 243 33.87 29.96 -1.38
N GLY A 244 32.60 29.64 -1.67
CA GLY A 244 31.67 30.45 -2.41
C GLY A 244 30.78 31.32 -1.54
N GLU A 245 29.61 31.66 -2.05
CA GLU A 245 28.60 32.42 -1.31
C GLU A 245 28.08 31.61 -0.10
N PRO A 246 27.79 32.29 1.04
CA PRO A 246 27.23 31.63 2.20
C PRO A 246 25.93 30.90 1.85
N ILE A 247 25.76 29.69 2.41
CA ILE A 247 24.55 28.89 2.22
C ILE A 247 23.35 29.65 2.82
N PRO A 248 22.30 29.94 2.03
CA PRO A 248 21.13 30.65 2.52
C PRO A 248 20.36 29.83 3.56
N ALA A 249 20.11 30.42 4.73
CA ALA A 249 19.41 29.74 5.84
C ALA A 249 18.00 29.27 5.46
N ASP A 250 17.35 29.96 4.53
CA ASP A 250 16.01 29.59 4.04
C ASP A 250 15.96 28.27 3.30
N LEU A 251 17.07 27.74 2.80
CA LEU A 251 17.13 26.45 2.07
C LEU A 251 17.08 25.23 2.98
N ASN A 252 17.36 25.37 4.28
CA ASN A 252 17.51 24.26 5.24
C ASN A 252 18.39 23.14 4.67
N LEU A 253 19.62 23.49 4.30
CA LEU A 253 20.60 22.57 3.73
C LEU A 253 21.34 21.82 4.84
N ARG A 254 21.53 20.53 4.63
CA ARG A 254 22.43 19.68 5.43
C ARG A 254 23.42 18.97 4.53
N PHE A 255 24.59 18.71 5.03
CA PHE A 255 25.55 17.87 4.34
C PHE A 255 25.28 16.38 4.63
N SER A 256 25.55 15.55 3.64
CA SER A 256 25.51 14.10 3.76
C SER A 256 26.34 13.62 4.97
N GLU A 257 25.72 12.84 5.85
CA GLU A 257 26.39 12.20 6.99
C GLU A 257 27.14 10.94 6.56
N LEU A 258 26.60 10.17 5.60
CA LEU A 258 27.20 8.94 5.08
C LEU A 258 28.31 9.21 4.06
N GLY A 259 28.34 10.41 3.48
CA GLY A 259 29.36 10.78 2.52
C GLY A 259 29.39 9.90 1.28
N GLU A 260 30.54 9.24 1.05
CA GLU A 260 30.74 8.37 -0.12
C GLU A 260 30.01 7.02 -0.02
N ASP A 261 29.56 6.63 1.16
CA ASP A 261 28.87 5.37 1.38
C ASP A 261 27.35 5.51 1.17
N ALA A 262 26.81 6.71 1.03
CA ALA A 262 25.36 6.92 0.97
C ALA A 262 24.70 6.10 -0.15
N ALA A 263 25.28 6.08 -1.35
CA ALA A 263 24.76 5.29 -2.46
C ALA A 263 24.92 3.77 -2.25
N LEU A 264 25.97 3.34 -1.55
CA LEU A 264 26.16 1.93 -1.20
C LEU A 264 25.12 1.47 -0.18
N TRP A 265 24.86 2.28 0.86
CA TRP A 265 23.79 2.01 1.82
C TRP A 265 22.42 1.98 1.14
N GLY A 266 22.12 2.96 0.28
CA GLY A 266 20.85 3.00 -0.42
C GLY A 266 20.66 1.86 -1.41
N ALA A 267 21.70 1.40 -2.10
CA ALA A 267 21.66 0.21 -2.94
C ALA A 267 21.41 -1.06 -2.10
N TYR A 268 22.07 -1.17 -0.94
CA TYR A 268 21.85 -2.26 0.01
C TYR A 268 20.39 -2.30 0.47
N GLU A 269 19.85 -1.18 0.93
CA GLU A 269 18.47 -1.09 1.41
C GLU A 269 17.44 -1.42 0.31
N ALA A 270 17.68 -0.93 -0.92
CA ALA A 270 16.83 -1.26 -2.06
C ALA A 270 16.86 -2.77 -2.40
N ALA A 271 18.00 -3.43 -2.21
CA ALA A 271 18.14 -4.86 -2.46
C ALA A 271 17.55 -5.72 -1.32
N CYS A 272 17.68 -5.27 -0.08
CA CYS A 272 17.08 -5.94 1.08
C CYS A 272 15.56 -5.89 1.08
N GLY A 273 14.97 -4.87 0.44
CA GLY A 273 13.53 -4.71 0.31
C GLY A 273 12.82 -5.78 -0.54
N ALA A 274 13.54 -6.73 -1.15
CA ALA A 274 12.95 -7.75 -2.03
C ALA A 274 12.16 -8.87 -1.32
N VAL A 275 12.12 -8.89 0.02
CA VAL A 275 11.32 -9.83 0.81
C VAL A 275 10.54 -9.03 1.83
N LEU A 276 9.23 -9.30 1.93
CA LEU A 276 8.45 -8.72 3.02
C LEU A 276 9.08 -9.14 4.34
N PRO A 277 9.59 -8.20 5.15
CA PRO A 277 10.30 -8.56 6.38
C PRO A 277 9.33 -9.24 7.36
N ASP A 278 9.85 -10.15 8.17
CA ASP A 278 9.03 -10.78 9.22
C ASP A 278 8.46 -9.72 10.18
N GLU A 279 9.23 -8.69 10.51
CA GLU A 279 8.79 -7.56 11.33
C GLU A 279 8.74 -6.27 10.48
N PRO A 280 7.66 -5.48 10.57
CA PRO A 280 7.59 -4.17 9.91
C PRO A 280 8.67 -3.23 10.43
N SER A 281 9.38 -2.55 9.53
CA SER A 281 10.31 -1.49 9.89
C SER A 281 9.59 -0.27 10.49
N GLU A 282 10.32 0.59 11.19
CA GLU A 282 9.73 1.84 11.72
C GLU A 282 9.14 2.73 10.62
N SER A 283 9.74 2.76 9.44
CA SER A 283 9.24 3.51 8.29
C SER A 283 7.93 2.92 7.77
N GLN A 284 7.82 1.59 7.66
CA GLN A 284 6.59 0.90 7.27
C GLN A 284 5.47 1.08 8.30
N ILE A 285 5.78 1.00 9.60
CA ILE A 285 4.81 1.28 10.68
C ILE A 285 4.32 2.72 10.59
N ARG A 286 5.21 3.68 10.36
CA ARG A 286 4.86 5.11 10.24
C ARG A 286 3.93 5.37 9.06
N ARG A 287 4.19 4.75 7.91
CA ARG A 287 3.31 4.85 6.73
C ARG A 287 1.97 4.15 6.97
N ALA A 288 1.99 3.00 7.63
CA ALA A 288 0.81 2.19 7.88
C ALA A 288 -0.19 2.85 8.84
N ILE A 289 0.27 3.57 9.85
CA ILE A 289 -0.62 4.18 10.83
C ILE A 289 -1.17 5.50 10.29
N VAL A 290 -2.31 5.39 9.59
CA VAL A 290 -3.00 6.52 8.96
C VAL A 290 -3.62 7.45 10.01
N SER A 291 -4.09 6.87 11.12
CA SER A 291 -4.67 7.60 12.26
C SER A 291 -4.65 6.74 13.51
N ILE A 292 -4.37 7.35 14.66
CA ILE A 292 -4.56 6.72 15.97
C ILE A 292 -5.98 6.95 16.52
N GLY A 293 -6.77 7.80 15.88
CA GLY A 293 -8.13 8.14 16.28
C GLY A 293 -8.24 8.81 17.65
N ALA A 294 -9.43 8.76 18.24
CA ALA A 294 -9.67 9.12 19.62
C ALA A 294 -9.28 7.94 20.54
N PRO A 295 -8.18 8.01 21.31
CA PRO A 295 -7.58 6.84 21.92
C PRO A 295 -8.38 6.25 23.09
N GLY A 296 -9.32 6.98 23.66
CA GLY A 296 -9.98 6.62 24.91
C GLY A 296 -10.68 5.25 24.92
N LEU A 297 -11.44 4.89 23.86
CA LEU A 297 -12.10 3.57 23.78
C LEU A 297 -11.09 2.44 23.67
N TYR A 298 -10.04 2.63 22.87
CA TYR A 298 -8.98 1.62 22.73
C TYR A 298 -8.20 1.44 24.03
N GLN A 299 -7.92 2.53 24.75
CA GLN A 299 -7.27 2.49 26.07
C GLN A 299 -8.15 1.80 27.11
N GLN A 300 -9.46 2.00 27.08
CA GLN A 300 -10.40 1.27 27.94
C GLN A 300 -10.37 -0.24 27.65
N PHE A 301 -10.38 -0.63 26.38
CA PHE A 301 -10.23 -2.03 25.98
C PHE A 301 -8.92 -2.63 26.50
N LEU A 302 -7.79 -1.94 26.31
CA LEU A 302 -6.48 -2.39 26.79
C LEU A 302 -6.41 -2.48 28.32
N LYS A 303 -7.03 -1.54 29.04
CA LYS A 303 -7.12 -1.56 30.51
C LYS A 303 -7.93 -2.76 31.01
N ARG A 304 -9.04 -3.08 30.38
CA ARG A 304 -9.84 -4.28 30.69
C ARG A 304 -9.02 -5.56 30.45
N ALA A 305 -8.21 -5.56 29.39
CA ALA A 305 -7.25 -6.62 29.13
C ALA A 305 -6.18 -6.74 30.24
N GLU A 306 -5.66 -5.65 30.77
CA GLU A 306 -4.73 -5.66 31.91
C GLU A 306 -5.38 -6.21 33.20
N GLN A 307 -6.68 -5.96 33.37
CA GLN A 307 -7.48 -6.43 34.52
C GLN A 307 -7.83 -7.92 34.46
N GLY A 308 -7.56 -8.61 33.36
CA GLY A 308 -7.80 -10.05 33.23
C GLY A 308 -9.22 -10.39 32.79
N GLU A 309 -9.94 -9.47 32.15
CA GLU A 309 -11.29 -9.73 31.65
C GLU A 309 -11.31 -10.68 30.46
N SER A 310 -12.47 -11.32 30.26
CA SER A 310 -12.74 -12.09 29.03
C SER A 310 -13.21 -11.15 27.93
N LEU A 311 -12.42 -11.02 26.86
CA LEU A 311 -12.63 -10.04 25.80
C LEU A 311 -12.80 -10.72 24.44
N LYS A 312 -13.65 -10.14 23.62
CA LYS A 312 -14.03 -10.68 22.32
C LYS A 312 -13.60 -9.75 21.19
N ILE A 313 -12.81 -10.27 20.26
CA ILE A 313 -12.39 -9.56 19.06
C ILE A 313 -13.33 -9.93 17.93
N GLY A 314 -13.96 -8.95 17.29
CA GLY A 314 -14.77 -9.13 16.08
C GLY A 314 -14.00 -8.69 14.85
N VAL A 315 -14.13 -9.42 13.75
CA VAL A 315 -13.63 -8.97 12.46
C VAL A 315 -14.72 -9.11 11.40
N LEU A 316 -14.95 -8.04 10.62
CA LEU A 316 -15.97 -8.00 9.57
C LEU A 316 -15.30 -7.57 8.26
N GLY A 317 -15.51 -8.36 7.20
CA GLY A 317 -14.87 -8.07 5.91
C GLY A 317 -15.17 -9.08 4.82
N GLY A 318 -14.37 -9.01 3.76
CA GLY A 318 -14.45 -9.86 2.59
C GLY A 318 -13.67 -11.17 2.70
N SER A 319 -13.15 -11.64 1.57
CA SER A 319 -12.36 -12.89 1.47
C SER A 319 -11.03 -12.82 2.23
N ILE A 320 -10.39 -11.66 2.30
CA ILE A 320 -9.15 -11.47 3.06
C ILE A 320 -9.44 -11.72 4.55
N THR A 321 -10.49 -11.12 5.08
CA THR A 321 -10.93 -11.35 6.47
C THR A 321 -11.33 -12.80 6.72
N ALA A 322 -11.96 -13.49 5.76
CA ALA A 322 -12.22 -14.92 5.84
C ALA A 322 -10.94 -15.78 5.90
N GLY A 323 -9.83 -15.26 5.43
CA GLY A 323 -8.53 -15.91 5.39
C GLY A 323 -8.23 -16.64 4.09
N ALA A 324 -8.77 -16.18 2.96
CA ALA A 324 -8.42 -16.70 1.64
C ALA A 324 -6.90 -16.60 1.42
N SER A 325 -6.33 -17.62 0.78
CA SER A 325 -4.89 -17.81 0.54
C SER A 325 -4.01 -17.91 1.81
N CYS A 326 -4.63 -17.96 3.01
CA CYS A 326 -3.95 -18.19 4.28
C CYS A 326 -4.61 -19.35 5.04
N SER A 327 -4.14 -20.57 4.79
CA SER A 327 -4.67 -21.79 5.44
C SER A 327 -4.32 -21.91 6.92
N VAL A 328 -3.33 -21.14 7.40
CA VAL A 328 -2.86 -21.15 8.79
C VAL A 328 -3.58 -20.03 9.57
N PRO A 329 -4.57 -20.35 10.44
CA PRO A 329 -5.38 -19.35 11.14
C PRO A 329 -4.54 -18.35 11.97
N GLU A 330 -3.47 -18.83 12.60
CA GLU A 330 -2.57 -18.05 13.46
C GLU A 330 -1.78 -17.01 12.67
N LYS A 331 -1.59 -17.23 11.36
CA LYS A 331 -0.91 -16.28 10.45
C LYS A 331 -1.85 -15.26 9.81
N ARG A 332 -3.18 -15.45 9.91
CA ARG A 332 -4.12 -14.42 9.46
C ARG A 332 -3.96 -13.16 10.30
N TYR A 333 -4.20 -11.98 9.74
CA TYR A 333 -3.98 -10.70 10.44
C TYR A 333 -4.66 -10.66 11.82
N HIS A 334 -5.87 -11.18 11.92
CA HIS A 334 -6.61 -11.28 13.17
C HIS A 334 -6.09 -12.39 14.11
N GLY A 335 -5.50 -13.46 13.56
CA GLY A 335 -4.84 -14.50 14.33
C GLY A 335 -3.56 -13.98 15.00
N VAL A 336 -2.76 -13.20 14.26
CA VAL A 336 -1.57 -12.51 14.79
C VAL A 336 -1.95 -11.51 15.89
N LEU A 337 -3.00 -10.72 15.69
CA LEU A 337 -3.53 -9.82 16.72
C LEU A 337 -3.97 -10.58 17.97
N LEU A 338 -4.69 -11.69 17.79
CA LEU A 338 -5.15 -12.52 18.91
C LEU A 338 -3.97 -13.10 19.71
N ASP A 339 -2.95 -13.61 19.04
CA ASP A 339 -1.73 -14.14 19.66
C ASP A 339 -0.95 -13.04 20.40
N TYR A 340 -0.80 -11.87 19.78
CA TYR A 340 -0.20 -10.69 20.41
C TYR A 340 -0.91 -10.32 21.71
N LEU A 341 -2.25 -10.22 21.70
CA LEU A 341 -3.04 -9.85 22.89
C LEU A 341 -2.91 -10.90 24.00
N LYS A 342 -2.95 -12.18 23.67
CA LYS A 342 -2.75 -13.28 24.63
C LYS A 342 -1.36 -13.23 25.29
N LYS A 343 -0.32 -12.95 24.51
CA LYS A 343 1.05 -12.84 25.04
C LYS A 343 1.26 -11.61 25.92
N ARG A 344 0.68 -10.49 25.52
CA ARG A 344 0.83 -9.22 26.24
C ARG A 344 -0.01 -9.16 27.51
N TYR A 345 -1.19 -9.78 27.50
CA TYR A 345 -2.16 -9.77 28.60
C TYR A 345 -2.52 -11.21 29.04
N PRO A 346 -1.57 -11.96 29.63
CA PRO A 346 -1.74 -13.40 29.88
C PRO A 346 -2.80 -13.74 30.94
N LYS A 347 -3.32 -12.74 31.67
CA LYS A 347 -4.42 -12.91 32.62
C LYS A 347 -5.79 -12.86 31.97
N SER A 348 -5.89 -12.33 30.74
CA SER A 348 -7.14 -12.19 30.00
C SER A 348 -7.40 -13.35 29.06
N LEU A 349 -8.67 -13.67 28.89
CA LEU A 349 -9.13 -14.63 27.91
C LEU A 349 -9.62 -13.90 26.66
N PHE A 350 -9.00 -14.19 25.52
CA PHE A 350 -9.39 -13.60 24.24
C PHE A 350 -10.03 -14.63 23.33
N SER A 351 -11.18 -14.27 22.76
CA SER A 351 -11.87 -15.04 21.72
C SER A 351 -12.03 -14.22 20.44
N LEU A 352 -12.14 -14.90 19.30
CA LEU A 352 -12.29 -14.29 17.97
C LEU A 352 -13.65 -14.67 17.37
N VAL A 353 -14.36 -13.66 16.85
CA VAL A 353 -15.54 -13.83 15.99
C VAL A 353 -15.15 -13.36 14.59
N ASN A 354 -14.91 -14.32 13.69
CA ASN A 354 -14.57 -14.02 12.30
C ASN A 354 -15.83 -14.01 11.44
N CYS A 355 -16.22 -12.81 10.97
CA CYS A 355 -17.37 -12.55 10.10
C CYS A 355 -16.91 -12.23 8.66
N GLY A 356 -15.77 -12.76 8.21
CA GLY A 356 -15.31 -12.67 6.82
C GLY A 356 -16.14 -13.56 5.90
N ILE A 357 -16.67 -13.00 4.81
CA ILE A 357 -17.36 -13.76 3.75
C ILE A 357 -16.77 -13.36 2.40
N GLY A 358 -16.30 -14.35 1.62
CA GLY A 358 -15.66 -14.10 0.32
C GLY A 358 -16.58 -13.40 -0.69
N ALA A 359 -15.99 -12.50 -1.48
CA ALA A 359 -16.65 -11.72 -2.53
C ALA A 359 -17.81 -10.82 -2.04
N THR A 360 -17.73 -10.33 -0.80
CA THR A 360 -18.73 -9.42 -0.22
C THR A 360 -18.12 -8.06 0.08
N ASP A 361 -18.94 -7.03 -0.04
CA ASP A 361 -18.64 -5.62 0.15
C ASP A 361 -19.33 -5.03 1.40
N SER A 362 -19.18 -3.72 1.63
CA SER A 362 -19.79 -3.03 2.76
C SER A 362 -21.32 -2.95 2.67
N VAL A 363 -21.92 -3.06 1.49
CA VAL A 363 -23.40 -3.11 1.34
C VAL A 363 -23.94 -4.35 2.04
N TYR A 364 -23.41 -5.52 1.67
CA TYR A 364 -23.80 -6.76 2.37
C TYR A 364 -23.28 -6.77 3.80
N GLY A 365 -22.13 -6.17 4.04
CA GLY A 365 -21.58 -5.95 5.38
C GLY A 365 -22.59 -5.27 6.30
N ALA A 366 -23.23 -4.20 5.83
CA ALA A 366 -24.23 -3.46 6.60
C ALA A 366 -25.48 -4.30 6.91
N PHE A 367 -25.98 -5.07 5.95
CA PHE A 367 -27.17 -5.90 6.15
C PHE A 367 -26.94 -7.07 7.14
N ARG A 368 -25.71 -7.60 7.21
CA ARG A 368 -25.38 -8.78 8.04
C ARG A 368 -24.66 -8.47 9.35
N ALA A 369 -24.28 -7.20 9.58
CA ALA A 369 -23.48 -6.82 10.76
C ALA A 369 -24.17 -7.22 12.07
N GLU A 370 -25.46 -6.96 12.22
CA GLU A 370 -26.22 -7.33 13.43
C GLU A 370 -26.18 -8.85 13.66
N ARG A 371 -26.51 -9.63 12.60
CA ARG A 371 -26.59 -11.10 12.68
C ARG A 371 -25.23 -11.75 12.95
N ASP A 372 -24.17 -11.31 12.26
CA ASP A 372 -22.88 -12.00 12.25
C ASP A 372 -21.93 -11.50 13.33
N LEU A 373 -21.97 -10.20 13.65
CA LEU A 373 -21.00 -9.54 14.50
C LEU A 373 -21.60 -9.00 15.80
N LEU A 374 -22.62 -8.12 15.71
CA LEU A 374 -23.05 -7.31 16.85
C LEU A 374 -23.78 -8.15 17.90
N VAL A 375 -24.51 -9.20 17.50
CA VAL A 375 -25.13 -10.18 18.41
C VAL A 375 -24.11 -10.81 19.39
N HIS A 376 -22.84 -10.88 18.99
CA HIS A 376 -21.76 -11.41 19.83
C HIS A 376 -21.17 -10.39 20.81
N LYS A 377 -21.56 -9.13 20.73
CA LYS A 377 -21.08 -8.02 21.58
C LYS A 377 -19.54 -7.98 21.65
N PRO A 378 -18.85 -7.72 20.53
CA PRO A 378 -17.39 -7.65 20.54
C PRO A 378 -16.89 -6.45 21.36
N ASP A 379 -15.69 -6.60 21.94
CA ASP A 379 -15.00 -5.58 22.74
C ASP A 379 -14.01 -4.75 21.90
N LEU A 380 -13.63 -5.25 20.73
CA LEU A 380 -12.84 -4.57 19.70
C LEU A 380 -13.24 -5.12 18.34
N VAL A 381 -13.41 -4.24 17.35
CA VAL A 381 -13.72 -4.65 15.96
C VAL A 381 -12.64 -4.18 15.00
N ILE A 382 -12.31 -5.03 14.01
CA ILE A 382 -11.57 -4.64 12.82
C ILE A 382 -12.49 -4.75 11.59
N LEU A 383 -12.58 -3.68 10.80
CA LEU A 383 -13.38 -3.60 9.58
C LEU A 383 -12.47 -3.55 8.36
N GLU A 384 -12.68 -4.46 7.38
CA GLU A 384 -11.88 -4.56 6.17
C GLU A 384 -12.76 -4.80 4.94
N PHE A 385 -12.94 -3.78 4.10
CA PHE A 385 -13.62 -3.84 2.80
C PHE A 385 -12.89 -3.05 1.71
N ALA A 386 -11.64 -2.64 1.97
CA ALA A 386 -10.91 -1.72 1.10
C ALA A 386 -10.75 -2.21 -0.34
N VAL A 387 -10.65 -3.53 -0.56
CA VAL A 387 -10.50 -4.14 -1.89
C VAL A 387 -11.83 -4.54 -2.54
N ASN A 388 -12.91 -4.58 -1.78
CA ASN A 388 -14.20 -5.07 -2.24
C ASN A 388 -15.19 -3.97 -2.61
N ASP A 389 -15.10 -2.83 -1.94
CA ASP A 389 -15.95 -1.66 -2.19
C ASP A 389 -15.61 -1.00 -3.53
N ARG A 390 -16.45 -0.05 -3.95
CA ARG A 390 -16.24 0.80 -5.12
C ARG A 390 -16.24 2.27 -4.69
N ASP A 391 -15.51 3.09 -5.41
CA ASP A 391 -15.45 4.55 -5.14
C ASP A 391 -16.72 5.24 -5.67
N ASP A 392 -17.80 5.08 -4.91
CA ASP A 392 -19.09 5.64 -5.24
C ASP A 392 -19.95 5.89 -3.98
N SER A 393 -21.00 6.70 -4.11
CA SER A 393 -21.81 7.17 -2.99
C SER A 393 -22.54 6.05 -2.25
N LEU A 394 -22.90 4.97 -2.92
CA LEU A 394 -23.59 3.83 -2.31
C LEU A 394 -22.67 3.09 -1.33
N TRP A 395 -21.44 2.77 -1.79
CA TRP A 395 -20.46 2.10 -0.94
C TRP A 395 -19.98 3.01 0.20
N ALA A 396 -19.88 4.31 -0.04
CA ALA A 396 -19.57 5.28 1.01
C ALA A 396 -20.69 5.33 2.07
N ALA A 397 -21.95 5.33 1.67
CA ALA A 397 -23.08 5.31 2.59
C ALA A 397 -23.18 4.00 3.38
N SER A 398 -22.99 2.85 2.72
CA SER A 398 -23.03 1.55 3.40
C SER A 398 -21.85 1.35 4.35
N TYR A 399 -20.65 1.78 3.98
CA TYR A 399 -19.46 1.72 4.84
C TYR A 399 -19.65 2.59 6.09
N GLU A 400 -20.16 3.82 5.94
CA GLU A 400 -20.53 4.67 7.07
C GLU A 400 -21.61 4.00 7.94
N GLY A 401 -22.61 3.35 7.33
CA GLY A 401 -23.64 2.61 8.02
C GLY A 401 -23.09 1.53 8.94
N VAL A 402 -22.15 0.70 8.44
CA VAL A 402 -21.47 -0.33 9.26
C VAL A 402 -20.71 0.30 10.43
N ILE A 403 -19.95 1.37 10.17
CA ILE A 403 -19.24 2.11 11.23
C ILE A 403 -20.21 2.58 12.31
N ARG A 404 -21.32 3.20 11.93
CA ARG A 404 -22.32 3.72 12.87
C ARG A 404 -23.01 2.61 13.67
N GLN A 405 -23.28 1.45 13.05
CA GLN A 405 -23.82 0.28 13.77
C GLN A 405 -22.86 -0.18 14.86
N ILE A 406 -21.56 -0.33 14.57
CA ILE A 406 -20.55 -0.79 15.52
C ILE A 406 -20.35 0.24 16.64
N LEU A 407 -20.22 1.52 16.28
CA LEU A 407 -19.99 2.60 17.25
C LEU A 407 -21.18 2.83 18.17
N ALA A 408 -22.41 2.55 17.73
CA ALA A 408 -23.61 2.64 18.57
C ALA A 408 -23.57 1.68 19.77
N MET A 409 -22.74 0.64 19.72
CA MET A 409 -22.48 -0.27 20.85
C MET A 409 -21.39 0.24 21.81
N GLY A 410 -20.75 1.38 21.53
CA GLY A 410 -19.59 1.87 22.30
C GLY A 410 -18.31 1.04 22.07
N CYS A 411 -18.26 0.25 21.00
CA CYS A 411 -17.14 -0.63 20.70
C CYS A 411 -16.03 0.11 19.94
N PRO A 412 -14.75 0.04 20.35
CA PRO A 412 -13.63 0.55 19.57
C PRO A 412 -13.51 -0.18 18.22
N LEU A 413 -13.26 0.60 17.17
CA LEU A 413 -13.23 0.13 15.79
C LEU A 413 -11.94 0.55 15.10
N ILE A 414 -11.21 -0.41 14.55
CA ILE A 414 -10.02 -0.19 13.71
C ILE A 414 -10.42 -0.44 12.25
N LEU A 415 -10.11 0.51 11.37
CA LEU A 415 -10.24 0.31 9.92
C LEU A 415 -8.92 -0.22 9.37
N LEU A 416 -9.00 -1.30 8.59
CA LEU A 416 -7.86 -1.92 7.93
C LEU A 416 -7.98 -1.75 6.42
N PHE A 417 -6.98 -1.13 5.80
CA PHE A 417 -6.94 -0.90 4.36
C PHE A 417 -5.95 -1.87 3.70
N MET A 418 -6.48 -2.95 3.13
CA MET A 418 -5.74 -3.89 2.29
C MET A 418 -5.66 -3.38 0.86
N THR A 419 -4.90 -4.04 -0.01
CA THR A 419 -4.74 -3.67 -1.43
C THR A 419 -4.69 -4.89 -2.34
N HIS A 420 -4.79 -4.68 -3.65
CA HIS A 420 -4.60 -5.69 -4.68
C HIS A 420 -3.50 -5.29 -5.67
N ASN A 421 -3.11 -6.18 -6.60
CA ASN A 421 -1.94 -6.02 -7.48
C ASN A 421 -1.97 -4.78 -8.39
N HIS A 422 -3.14 -4.22 -8.68
CA HIS A 422 -3.29 -2.98 -9.44
C HIS A 422 -3.15 -1.72 -8.58
N GLN A 423 -2.71 -1.86 -7.33
CA GLN A 423 -2.50 -0.76 -6.39
C GLN A 423 -3.78 0.07 -6.15
N ARG A 424 -4.94 -0.56 -6.33
CA ARG A 424 -6.24 0.07 -6.12
C ARG A 424 -6.86 -0.45 -4.84
N ASN A 425 -7.45 0.45 -4.10
CA ASN A 425 -8.34 0.16 -3.00
C ASN A 425 -9.26 1.36 -2.77
N CYS A 426 -10.21 1.20 -1.88
CA CYS A 426 -11.16 2.24 -1.53
C CYS A 426 -10.75 3.06 -0.30
N GLN A 427 -9.49 3.00 0.12
CA GLN A 427 -8.96 3.75 1.26
C GLN A 427 -9.32 5.24 1.19
N ARG A 428 -9.25 5.85 0.00
CA ARG A 428 -9.46 7.28 -0.18
C ARG A 428 -10.77 7.79 0.44
N PHE A 429 -11.91 7.16 0.16
CA PHE A 429 -13.17 7.58 0.76
C PHE A 429 -13.36 7.01 2.17
N GLN A 430 -12.90 5.77 2.41
CA GLN A 430 -13.01 5.11 3.72
C GLN A 430 -12.21 5.85 4.79
N GLU A 431 -11.04 6.41 4.44
CA GLU A 431 -10.23 7.25 5.31
C GLU A 431 -10.94 8.56 5.68
N VAL A 432 -11.60 9.22 4.72
CA VAL A 432 -12.39 10.44 4.99
C VAL A 432 -13.47 10.15 6.03
N ILE A 433 -14.18 9.04 5.89
CA ILE A 433 -15.19 8.61 6.86
C ILE A 433 -14.51 8.29 8.21
N GLY A 434 -13.42 7.51 8.21
CA GLY A 434 -12.68 7.16 9.42
C GLY A 434 -12.18 8.38 10.21
N ARG A 435 -11.68 9.41 9.52
CA ARG A 435 -11.25 10.67 10.14
C ARG A 435 -12.42 11.43 10.74
N HIS A 436 -13.58 11.49 10.07
CA HIS A 436 -14.80 12.10 10.59
C HIS A 436 -15.24 11.49 11.92
N TYR A 437 -15.14 10.16 12.02
CA TYR A 437 -15.47 9.42 13.25
C TYR A 437 -14.30 9.29 14.23
N SER A 438 -13.16 9.95 13.97
CA SER A 438 -11.95 9.89 14.81
C SER A 438 -11.51 8.45 15.10
N LEU A 439 -11.51 7.58 14.07
CA LEU A 439 -11.16 6.17 14.20
C LEU A 439 -9.66 5.92 14.03
N ALA A 440 -9.19 4.86 14.67
CA ALA A 440 -7.87 4.31 14.42
C ALA A 440 -7.87 3.59 13.05
N MET A 441 -6.82 3.81 12.26
CA MET A 441 -6.74 3.33 10.89
C MET A 441 -5.35 2.80 10.58
N VAL A 442 -5.29 1.61 9.98
CA VAL A 442 -4.06 0.95 9.53
C VAL A 442 -4.15 0.65 8.05
N SER A 443 -3.14 1.05 7.30
CA SER A 443 -3.02 0.79 5.88
C SER A 443 -1.88 -0.20 5.60
N PHE A 444 -2.22 -1.42 5.22
CA PHE A 444 -1.28 -2.35 4.62
C PHE A 444 -0.81 -1.82 3.26
N HIS A 445 -1.72 -1.19 2.49
CA HIS A 445 -1.39 -0.54 1.22
C HIS A 445 -0.23 0.44 1.39
N ASP A 446 -0.36 1.45 2.27
CA ASP A 446 0.65 2.49 2.43
C ASP A 446 1.96 1.94 3.01
N ALA A 447 1.88 0.85 3.79
CA ALA A 447 3.06 0.20 4.35
C ALA A 447 3.99 -0.38 3.29
N ILE A 448 3.43 -0.95 2.20
CA ILE A 448 4.18 -1.76 1.22
C ILE A 448 4.33 -1.10 -0.15
N MET A 449 3.54 -0.06 -0.44
CA MET A 449 3.51 0.56 -1.77
C MET A 449 4.86 1.07 -2.27
N PRO A 450 5.69 1.74 -1.46
CA PRO A 450 7.00 2.19 -1.91
C PRO A 450 7.87 1.05 -2.41
N GLU A 451 7.88 -0.06 -1.69
CA GLU A 451 8.66 -1.25 -2.03
C GLU A 451 8.12 -1.95 -3.29
N LEU A 452 6.80 -1.93 -3.51
CA LEU A 452 6.19 -2.41 -4.76
C LEU A 452 6.51 -1.48 -5.95
N MET A 453 6.44 -0.16 -5.73
CA MET A 453 6.69 0.82 -6.80
C MET A 453 8.15 0.85 -7.25
N ASN A 454 9.09 0.70 -6.34
CA ASN A 454 10.51 0.67 -6.67
C ASN A 454 11.02 -0.72 -7.08
N GLY A 455 10.14 -1.74 -7.08
CA GLY A 455 10.45 -3.12 -7.48
C GLY A 455 11.26 -3.90 -6.45
N SER A 456 11.50 -3.36 -5.25
CA SER A 456 12.17 -4.07 -4.16
C SER A 456 11.25 -5.10 -3.47
N LEU A 457 9.96 -5.06 -3.75
CA LEU A 457 8.97 -6.06 -3.38
C LEU A 457 8.13 -6.36 -4.63
N ARG A 458 7.83 -7.63 -4.90
CA ARG A 458 6.94 -8.03 -6.00
C ARG A 458 5.61 -8.48 -5.43
N TRP A 459 4.55 -8.29 -6.21
CA TRP A 459 3.24 -8.76 -5.81
C TRP A 459 3.18 -10.27 -5.56
N ASP A 460 3.89 -11.05 -6.37
CA ASP A 460 3.98 -12.51 -6.24
C ASP A 460 4.61 -12.97 -4.91
N ASP A 461 5.41 -12.12 -4.26
CA ASP A 461 5.97 -12.38 -2.93
C ASP A 461 4.92 -12.16 -1.81
N LEU A 462 3.82 -11.46 -2.11
CA LEU A 462 2.74 -11.11 -1.18
C LEU A 462 1.48 -11.95 -1.36
N SER A 463 1.22 -12.44 -2.57
CA SER A 463 -0.06 -13.03 -2.93
C SER A 463 0.10 -14.05 -4.05
N PRO A 464 -0.61 -15.19 -3.99
CA PRO A 464 -0.65 -16.17 -5.08
C PRO A 464 -1.58 -15.75 -6.23
N ASP A 465 -2.34 -14.68 -6.06
CA ASP A 465 -3.29 -14.16 -7.05
C ASP A 465 -3.31 -12.62 -7.04
N SER A 466 -4.29 -12.00 -7.68
CA SER A 466 -4.37 -10.54 -7.76
C SER A 466 -4.82 -9.84 -6.49
N VAL A 467 -5.32 -10.55 -5.47
CA VAL A 467 -6.05 -9.94 -4.33
C VAL A 467 -5.64 -10.50 -2.97
N HIS A 468 -5.52 -11.84 -2.85
CA HIS A 468 -5.51 -12.50 -1.55
C HIS A 468 -4.09 -12.62 -0.98
N PRO A 469 -3.79 -11.97 0.14
CA PRO A 469 -2.46 -12.03 0.74
C PRO A 469 -2.10 -13.45 1.19
N ASN A 470 -0.84 -13.82 0.96
CA ASN A 470 -0.28 -15.07 1.49
C ASN A 470 -0.09 -15.00 3.01
N PRO A 471 0.30 -16.10 3.69
CA PRO A 471 0.49 -16.09 5.15
C PRO A 471 1.50 -15.06 5.67
N ALA A 472 2.53 -14.71 4.90
CA ALA A 472 3.51 -13.69 5.31
C ALA A 472 2.89 -12.29 5.28
N ALA A 473 2.20 -11.94 4.18
CA ALA A 473 1.52 -10.65 4.04
C ALA A 473 0.36 -10.48 5.05
N HIS A 474 -0.38 -11.55 5.31
CA HIS A 474 -1.38 -11.55 6.39
C HIS A 474 -0.76 -11.29 7.76
N SER A 475 0.35 -11.97 8.09
CA SER A 475 1.05 -11.77 9.36
C SER A 475 1.60 -10.35 9.49
N PHE A 476 2.13 -9.81 8.41
CA PHE A 476 2.63 -8.45 8.36
C PHE A 476 1.51 -7.44 8.65
N ALA A 477 0.33 -7.56 8.00
CA ALA A 477 -0.83 -6.71 8.28
C ALA A 477 -1.27 -6.80 9.76
N GLY A 478 -1.26 -8.00 10.35
CA GLY A 478 -1.54 -8.19 11.77
C GLY A 478 -0.55 -7.48 12.69
N LYS A 479 0.75 -7.51 12.37
CA LYS A 479 1.80 -6.81 13.12
C LYS A 479 1.67 -5.29 13.04
N LEU A 480 1.18 -4.74 11.92
CA LEU A 480 0.87 -3.31 11.82
C LEU A 480 -0.27 -2.91 12.77
N ILE A 481 -1.31 -3.73 12.92
CA ILE A 481 -2.38 -3.50 13.90
C ILE A 481 -1.83 -3.56 15.33
N CYS A 482 -0.94 -4.52 15.62
CA CYS A 482 -0.28 -4.62 16.93
C CYS A 482 0.59 -3.37 17.23
N ALA A 483 1.30 -2.85 16.23
CA ALA A 483 2.08 -1.62 16.35
C ALA A 483 1.19 -0.40 16.66
N LEU A 484 0.03 -0.28 16.00
CA LEU A 484 -0.97 0.75 16.32
C LEU A 484 -1.41 0.67 17.79
N LEU A 485 -1.79 -0.53 18.28
CA LEU A 485 -2.22 -0.70 19.68
C LEU A 485 -1.09 -0.40 20.67
N ASN A 486 0.17 -0.71 20.33
CA ASN A 486 1.34 -0.33 21.13
C ASN A 486 1.47 1.20 21.22
N GLN A 487 1.33 1.93 20.10
CA GLN A 487 1.39 3.38 20.11
C GLN A 487 0.25 3.98 20.96
N ILE A 488 -0.98 3.50 20.79
CA ILE A 488 -2.14 3.96 21.57
C ILE A 488 -1.92 3.70 23.09
N SER A 489 -1.35 2.56 23.45
CA SER A 489 -1.08 2.21 24.85
C SER A 489 -0.04 3.12 25.52
N ALA A 490 0.88 3.69 24.73
CA ALA A 490 1.93 4.59 25.22
C ALA A 490 1.46 6.06 25.36
N LEU A 491 0.29 6.41 24.85
CA LEU A 491 -0.25 7.76 24.94
C LEU A 491 -0.81 8.06 26.33
N PRO A 492 -0.81 9.32 26.75
CA PRO A 492 -1.59 9.77 27.89
C PRO A 492 -3.08 9.41 27.71
N SER A 493 -3.83 9.34 28.82
CA SER A 493 -5.27 9.08 28.77
C SER A 493 -5.97 10.10 27.88
N GLY A 494 -6.62 9.58 26.84
CA GLY A 494 -7.27 10.39 25.81
C GLY A 494 -8.79 10.48 25.96
N PRO A 495 -9.43 11.36 25.20
CA PRO A 495 -10.87 11.52 25.21
C PRO A 495 -11.57 10.28 24.67
N LEU A 496 -12.77 10.04 25.17
CA LEU A 496 -13.70 9.09 24.54
C LEU A 496 -14.23 9.72 23.25
N MET A 497 -14.41 8.87 22.25
CA MET A 497 -15.07 9.28 21.02
C MET A 497 -16.56 9.59 21.30
N VAL A 498 -17.02 10.74 20.85
CA VAL A 498 -18.45 11.09 20.82
C VAL A 498 -18.94 10.83 19.40
N MET A 499 -20.06 10.11 19.26
CA MET A 499 -20.66 9.82 17.96
C MET A 499 -21.03 11.13 17.23
N PRO A 500 -20.37 11.47 16.13
CA PRO A 500 -20.70 12.68 15.38
C PRO A 500 -21.99 12.51 14.57
N GLN A 501 -22.46 13.61 14.01
CA GLN A 501 -23.48 13.56 12.97
C GLN A 501 -22.98 12.73 11.78
N LYS A 502 -23.92 12.19 11.00
CA LYS A 502 -23.56 11.48 9.75
C LYS A 502 -22.75 12.40 8.83
N LEU A 503 -21.80 11.82 8.13
CA LEU A 503 -21.02 12.52 7.10
C LEU A 503 -21.71 12.44 5.73
N ILE A 504 -22.18 11.26 5.36
CA ILE A 504 -22.77 10.93 4.07
C ILE A 504 -24.24 10.55 4.25
N SER A 505 -24.52 9.44 4.96
CA SER A 505 -25.86 8.91 5.14
C SER A 505 -25.99 8.08 6.41
N ASP A 506 -27.18 8.09 7.02
CA ASP A 506 -27.57 7.19 8.10
C ASP A 506 -28.50 6.06 7.60
N GLU A 507 -28.70 5.95 6.29
CA GLU A 507 -29.60 4.97 5.68
C GLU A 507 -29.28 3.53 6.10
N PHE A 508 -28.00 3.15 6.09
CA PHE A 508 -27.57 1.80 6.46
C PHE A 508 -27.29 1.61 7.96
N GLN A 509 -27.66 2.58 8.80
CA GLN A 509 -27.46 2.45 10.25
C GLN A 509 -28.43 1.45 10.89
N GLN A 510 -29.63 1.30 10.33
CA GLN A 510 -30.58 0.28 10.73
C GLN A 510 -31.03 -0.51 9.51
N THR A 511 -30.84 -1.82 9.56
CA THR A 511 -31.09 -2.71 8.43
C THR A 511 -31.87 -3.94 8.89
N PHE A 512 -32.52 -4.60 7.93
CA PHE A 512 -33.04 -5.95 8.10
C PHE A 512 -32.44 -6.89 7.06
N LEU A 513 -32.39 -8.18 7.37
CA LEU A 513 -31.93 -9.22 6.48
C LEU A 513 -32.84 -10.44 6.59
N LEU A 514 -33.47 -10.81 5.49
CA LEU A 514 -34.31 -11.97 5.34
C LEU A 514 -33.61 -13.00 4.47
N GLU A 515 -33.19 -14.10 5.09
CA GLU A 515 -32.52 -15.22 4.41
C GLU A 515 -33.26 -16.54 4.68
N LYS A 516 -32.69 -17.64 4.23
CA LYS A 516 -33.27 -19.01 4.30
C LYS A 516 -34.08 -19.31 5.58
N ASP A 517 -33.56 -19.00 6.74
CA ASP A 517 -34.21 -19.36 8.02
C ASP A 517 -35.21 -18.30 8.49
N THR A 518 -35.00 -17.05 8.09
CA THR A 518 -35.84 -15.90 8.42
C THR A 518 -36.73 -15.45 7.26
N PHE A 519 -36.45 -15.90 6.03
CA PHE A 519 -37.26 -15.62 4.86
C PHE A 519 -38.38 -16.66 4.73
N CYS A 520 -39.59 -16.25 5.00
CA CYS A 520 -40.81 -17.05 4.87
C CYS A 520 -41.79 -16.34 3.94
N PRO A 521 -41.91 -16.76 2.66
CA PRO A 521 -42.89 -16.18 1.78
C PRO A 521 -44.32 -16.50 2.26
N GLU A 522 -45.19 -15.52 2.18
CA GLU A 522 -46.61 -15.63 2.51
C GLU A 522 -47.36 -16.47 1.45
N GLU A 523 -46.97 -16.32 0.20
CA GLU A 523 -47.42 -17.11 -0.93
C GLU A 523 -46.19 -17.63 -1.70
N ASN A 524 -46.26 -18.88 -2.11
CA ASN A 524 -45.19 -19.52 -2.86
C ASN A 524 -45.78 -20.45 -3.92
N ASN A 525 -45.53 -20.15 -5.19
CA ASN A 525 -45.88 -20.97 -6.32
C ASN A 525 -44.59 -21.40 -7.04
N ASN A 526 -44.25 -22.69 -6.97
CA ASN A 526 -43.11 -23.37 -7.64
C ASN A 526 -41.69 -22.98 -7.22
N TRP A 527 -41.49 -22.13 -6.22
CA TRP A 527 -40.14 -21.91 -5.66
C TRP A 527 -39.81 -22.99 -4.61
N LYS A 528 -38.60 -23.54 -4.66
CA LYS A 528 -38.14 -24.60 -3.78
C LYS A 528 -36.92 -24.12 -2.97
N LYS A 529 -36.86 -24.49 -1.67
CA LYS A 529 -35.64 -24.33 -0.89
C LYS A 529 -34.60 -25.33 -1.38
N ILE A 530 -33.38 -24.87 -1.65
CA ILE A 530 -32.26 -25.72 -2.03
C ILE A 530 -31.55 -26.20 -0.77
N ALA A 531 -31.21 -27.51 -0.75
CA ALA A 531 -30.45 -28.12 0.32
C ALA A 531 -29.00 -27.54 0.40
N ASP A 532 -28.39 -27.63 1.59
CA ASP A 532 -27.06 -27.07 1.86
C ASP A 532 -25.93 -27.79 1.09
N ASP A 533 -26.17 -28.99 0.58
CA ASP A 533 -25.25 -29.88 -0.14
C ASP A 533 -25.34 -29.75 -1.69
N ASP A 534 -26.13 -28.83 -2.22
CA ASP A 534 -26.19 -28.59 -3.68
C ASP A 534 -24.80 -28.15 -4.19
N PRO A 535 -24.12 -28.97 -5.02
CA PRO A 535 -22.76 -28.70 -5.49
C PRO A 535 -22.64 -27.42 -6.32
N ARG A 536 -23.75 -26.91 -6.88
CA ARG A 536 -23.80 -25.65 -7.61
C ARG A 536 -23.76 -24.43 -6.69
N GLY A 537 -23.84 -24.62 -5.37
CA GLY A 537 -24.13 -23.59 -4.42
C GLY A 537 -23.41 -23.54 -3.11
N ASN A 538 -22.42 -24.29 -2.97
CA ASN A 538 -21.69 -24.56 -1.75
C ASN A 538 -21.19 -23.34 -0.94
N ARG A 539 -20.88 -22.22 -1.61
CA ARG A 539 -20.43 -20.98 -0.93
C ARG A 539 -21.57 -20.13 -0.40
N PHE A 540 -22.76 -20.31 -0.94
CA PHE A 540 -23.95 -19.50 -0.69
C PHE A 540 -25.10 -20.38 -0.25
N ALA A 541 -24.83 -21.31 0.66
CA ALA A 541 -25.82 -22.20 1.22
C ALA A 541 -27.05 -21.42 1.68
N LYS A 542 -28.25 -21.94 1.36
CA LYS A 542 -29.55 -21.41 1.79
C LYS A 542 -30.21 -20.47 0.78
N ARG A 543 -30.79 -21.07 -0.29
CA ARG A 543 -31.40 -20.34 -1.41
C ARG A 543 -32.78 -20.87 -1.76
N TRP A 544 -33.48 -20.05 -2.54
CA TRP A 544 -34.67 -20.45 -3.22
C TRP A 544 -34.39 -20.59 -4.73
N PHE A 545 -34.95 -21.61 -5.33
CA PHE A 545 -34.76 -21.96 -6.74
C PHE A 545 -36.10 -22.06 -7.43
N ALA A 546 -36.22 -21.55 -8.64
CA ALA A 546 -37.30 -21.79 -9.57
C ALA A 546 -36.77 -21.96 -11.00
N SER A 547 -37.49 -22.73 -11.83
CA SER A 547 -37.14 -22.97 -13.24
C SER A 547 -38.36 -22.96 -14.18
N ILE A 548 -39.56 -22.74 -13.64
CA ILE A 548 -40.79 -22.71 -14.42
C ILE A 548 -41.21 -21.24 -14.56
N PRO A 549 -41.26 -20.65 -15.76
CA PRO A 549 -41.77 -19.31 -15.98
C PRO A 549 -43.15 -19.12 -15.34
N GLY A 550 -43.38 -17.93 -14.78
CA GLY A 550 -44.59 -17.63 -14.01
C GLY A 550 -44.56 -18.07 -12.54
N SER A 551 -43.50 -18.75 -12.09
CA SER A 551 -43.31 -19.03 -10.66
C SER A 551 -43.23 -17.76 -9.83
N GLN A 552 -43.99 -17.70 -8.72
CA GLN A 552 -44.09 -16.49 -7.89
C GLN A 552 -43.81 -16.77 -6.42
N MET A 553 -43.20 -15.79 -5.75
CA MET A 553 -43.14 -15.66 -4.29
C MET A 553 -43.65 -14.28 -3.87
N ARG A 554 -44.43 -14.25 -2.78
CA ARG A 554 -44.89 -13.00 -2.15
C ARG A 554 -44.42 -13.00 -0.69
N PHE A 555 -43.86 -11.88 -0.26
CA PHE A 555 -43.44 -11.70 1.13
C PHE A 555 -43.60 -10.24 1.57
N SER A 556 -43.79 -10.06 2.88
CA SER A 556 -43.80 -8.72 3.50
C SER A 556 -42.47 -8.39 4.15
N PHE A 557 -42.15 -7.10 4.18
CA PHE A 557 -41.03 -6.55 4.91
C PHE A 557 -41.42 -5.22 5.56
N GLU A 558 -40.66 -4.80 6.58
CA GLU A 558 -40.82 -3.50 7.24
C GLU A 558 -39.56 -2.67 7.04
N GLY A 559 -39.68 -1.49 6.44
CA GLY A 559 -38.52 -0.66 6.13
C GLY A 559 -38.80 0.51 5.21
N ILE A 560 -37.76 1.12 4.68
CA ILE A 560 -37.81 2.23 3.72
C ILE A 560 -37.16 1.89 2.39
N SER A 561 -36.53 0.73 2.26
CA SER A 561 -35.92 0.23 1.03
C SER A 561 -36.01 -1.29 0.95
N LEU A 562 -35.90 -1.84 -0.26
CA LEU A 562 -35.76 -3.27 -0.50
C LEU A 562 -34.61 -3.53 -1.46
N TRP A 563 -33.77 -4.46 -1.09
CA TRP A 563 -32.68 -5.04 -1.86
C TRP A 563 -32.92 -6.53 -2.03
N VAL A 564 -32.53 -7.05 -3.18
CA VAL A 564 -32.62 -8.48 -3.49
C VAL A 564 -31.23 -9.03 -3.78
N SER A 565 -30.97 -10.20 -3.24
CA SER A 565 -29.73 -10.93 -3.50
C SER A 565 -30.02 -12.20 -4.30
N TYR A 566 -29.16 -12.44 -5.30
CA TYR A 566 -29.26 -13.59 -6.19
C TYR A 566 -27.87 -14.07 -6.63
N LEU A 567 -27.81 -15.26 -7.24
CA LEU A 567 -26.59 -15.74 -7.88
C LEU A 567 -26.56 -15.36 -9.35
N GLY A 568 -25.50 -14.66 -9.76
CA GLY A 568 -25.11 -14.55 -11.15
C GLY A 568 -24.20 -15.70 -11.53
N ILE A 569 -24.53 -16.40 -12.60
CA ILE A 569 -23.77 -17.53 -13.15
C ILE A 569 -23.87 -17.54 -14.67
N GLU A 570 -22.86 -18.11 -15.30
CA GLU A 570 -22.92 -18.51 -16.71
C GLU A 570 -23.62 -19.87 -16.79
N GLY A 571 -24.76 -19.94 -17.49
CA GLY A 571 -25.54 -21.19 -17.58
C GLY A 571 -27.03 -20.94 -17.90
N PRO A 572 -27.92 -21.92 -17.63
CA PRO A 572 -29.33 -21.88 -18.00
C PRO A 572 -30.17 -20.97 -17.08
N VAL A 573 -29.63 -19.84 -16.69
CA VAL A 573 -30.28 -18.90 -15.76
C VAL A 573 -31.07 -17.82 -16.49
N GLY A 574 -32.07 -17.27 -15.80
CA GLY A 574 -33.07 -16.39 -16.36
C GLY A 574 -33.22 -15.06 -15.63
N ARG A 575 -34.36 -14.44 -15.91
CA ARG A 575 -34.75 -13.15 -15.37
C ARG A 575 -35.93 -13.26 -14.43
N ILE A 576 -35.93 -12.40 -13.43
CA ILE A 576 -37.08 -12.17 -12.56
C ILE A 576 -37.56 -10.73 -12.69
N SER A 577 -38.84 -10.51 -12.38
CA SER A 577 -39.33 -9.20 -11.99
C SER A 577 -39.60 -9.15 -10.49
N VAL A 578 -39.23 -8.05 -9.86
CA VAL A 578 -39.56 -7.79 -8.45
C VAL A 578 -40.37 -6.53 -8.36
N GLN A 579 -41.59 -6.66 -7.86
CA GLN A 579 -42.52 -5.55 -7.67
C GLN A 579 -42.77 -5.32 -6.19
N VAL A 580 -42.69 -4.08 -5.74
CA VAL A 580 -43.01 -3.67 -4.38
C VAL A 580 -44.27 -2.83 -4.39
N ASP A 581 -45.28 -3.24 -3.64
CA ASP A 581 -46.61 -2.59 -3.59
C ASP A 581 -47.15 -2.34 -5.00
N ASN A 582 -47.44 -1.07 -5.31
CA ASN A 582 -47.94 -0.65 -6.62
C ASN A 582 -46.86 -0.02 -7.51
N ALA A 583 -45.57 -0.13 -7.14
CA ALA A 583 -44.49 0.43 -7.95
C ALA A 583 -44.27 -0.36 -9.24
N ALA A 584 -43.60 0.26 -10.21
CA ALA A 584 -43.17 -0.45 -11.42
C ALA A 584 -42.17 -1.58 -11.05
N PRO A 585 -42.32 -2.77 -11.67
CA PRO A 585 -41.40 -3.88 -11.37
C PRO A 585 -39.98 -3.59 -11.85
N VAL A 586 -39.01 -4.03 -11.08
CA VAL A 586 -37.59 -4.01 -11.43
C VAL A 586 -37.20 -5.38 -12.01
N MET A 587 -36.57 -5.35 -13.18
CA MET A 587 -36.11 -6.55 -13.89
C MET A 587 -34.70 -6.88 -13.46
N ILE A 588 -34.44 -8.15 -13.14
CA ILE A 588 -33.12 -8.64 -12.71
C ILE A 588 -32.72 -9.83 -13.59
N ASP A 589 -31.58 -9.71 -14.27
CA ASP A 589 -30.98 -10.76 -15.06
C ASP A 589 -29.88 -11.45 -14.25
N SER A 590 -29.95 -12.77 -14.15
CA SER A 590 -28.94 -13.55 -13.42
C SER A 590 -27.86 -14.15 -14.32
N TYR A 591 -27.94 -13.95 -15.64
CA TYR A 591 -26.87 -14.36 -16.55
C TYR A 591 -25.64 -13.46 -16.36
N PHE A 592 -24.52 -14.09 -16.00
CA PHE A 592 -23.29 -13.39 -15.69
C PHE A 592 -22.07 -14.16 -16.25
N PRO A 593 -21.67 -13.87 -17.51
CA PRO A 593 -20.46 -14.42 -18.09
C PRO A 593 -19.22 -13.74 -17.49
N HIS A 594 -18.24 -14.51 -17.05
CA HIS A 594 -16.98 -13.98 -16.53
C HIS A 594 -15.85 -15.01 -16.54
N ASP A 595 -14.59 -14.51 -16.50
CA ASP A 595 -13.35 -15.30 -16.57
C ASP A 595 -13.05 -16.13 -15.31
N TRP A 596 -13.76 -15.89 -14.24
CA TRP A 596 -13.55 -16.60 -12.98
C TRP A 596 -14.59 -17.71 -12.80
N GLN A 597 -14.31 -18.87 -13.07
CA GLN A 597 -15.17 -20.05 -13.01
C GLN A 597 -15.92 -20.20 -11.66
N GLY A 598 -17.13 -19.63 -11.54
CA GLY A 598 -17.97 -19.83 -10.37
C GLY A 598 -19.09 -18.78 -10.18
N PRO A 599 -20.10 -19.07 -9.37
CA PRO A 599 -21.21 -18.16 -9.12
C PRO A 599 -20.77 -16.97 -8.26
N LYS A 600 -21.35 -15.79 -8.55
CA LYS A 600 -21.18 -14.58 -7.74
C LYS A 600 -22.51 -14.16 -7.15
N GLN A 601 -22.54 -13.84 -5.86
CA GLN A 601 -23.71 -13.26 -5.21
C GLN A 601 -23.76 -11.75 -5.49
N PHE A 602 -24.89 -11.29 -6.00
CA PHE A 602 -25.17 -9.89 -6.24
C PHE A 602 -26.19 -9.37 -5.25
N TRP A 603 -26.13 -8.07 -4.97
CA TRP A 603 -27.11 -7.31 -4.26
C TRP A 603 -27.56 -6.16 -5.14
N ILE A 604 -28.87 -6.07 -5.41
CA ILE A 604 -29.46 -5.04 -6.27
C ILE A 604 -30.56 -4.31 -5.50
N PRO A 605 -30.56 -2.97 -5.52
CA PRO A 605 -31.67 -2.18 -5.00
C PRO A 605 -32.89 -2.37 -5.90
N VAL A 606 -34.01 -2.71 -5.29
CA VAL A 606 -35.31 -2.81 -5.97
C VAL A 606 -36.08 -1.50 -5.83
N VAL A 607 -36.10 -0.97 -4.61
CA VAL A 607 -36.76 0.30 -4.31
C VAL A 607 -36.03 0.98 -3.14
N SER A 608 -35.96 2.29 -3.17
CA SER A 608 -35.46 3.15 -2.11
C SER A 608 -36.47 4.25 -1.79
N SER A 609 -36.35 4.86 -0.63
CA SER A 609 -37.18 6.00 -0.22
C SER A 609 -38.67 5.70 -0.09
N LEU A 610 -39.02 4.47 0.33
CA LEU A 610 -40.39 4.17 0.75
C LEU A 610 -40.73 4.91 2.06
N PRO A 611 -42.02 5.16 2.34
CA PRO A 611 -42.45 5.49 3.70
C PRO A 611 -42.02 4.39 4.68
N GLN A 612 -41.62 4.76 5.92
CA GLN A 612 -41.37 3.72 6.93
C GLN A 612 -42.68 2.99 7.22
N GLY A 613 -42.66 1.67 7.04
CA GLY A 613 -43.86 0.85 7.25
C GLY A 613 -43.73 -0.55 6.70
N LYS A 614 -44.85 -1.26 6.73
CA LYS A 614 -44.97 -2.61 6.17
C LYS A 614 -45.29 -2.51 4.68
N HIS A 615 -44.48 -3.21 3.88
CA HIS A 615 -44.59 -3.28 2.43
C HIS A 615 -44.67 -4.73 1.97
N GLN A 616 -45.16 -4.96 0.76
CA GLN A 616 -45.26 -6.27 0.16
C GLN A 616 -44.46 -6.33 -1.13
N ALA A 617 -43.67 -7.40 -1.29
CA ALA A 617 -42.92 -7.67 -2.51
C ALA A 617 -43.39 -8.96 -3.18
N VAL A 618 -43.41 -8.93 -4.51
CA VAL A 618 -43.73 -10.07 -5.36
C VAL A 618 -42.55 -10.31 -6.30
N ILE A 619 -42.00 -11.50 -6.27
CA ILE A 619 -40.96 -11.96 -7.19
C ILE A 619 -41.60 -12.91 -8.19
N THR A 620 -41.44 -12.63 -9.49
CA THR A 620 -41.95 -13.48 -10.58
C THR A 620 -40.82 -13.90 -11.50
N LEU A 621 -40.66 -15.20 -11.73
CA LEU A 621 -39.76 -15.74 -12.74
C LEU A 621 -40.34 -15.53 -14.13
N LEU A 622 -39.55 -14.97 -15.04
CA LEU A 622 -40.01 -14.62 -16.38
C LEU A 622 -39.66 -15.71 -17.40
N ASP A 623 -40.33 -15.71 -18.53
CA ASP A 623 -40.00 -16.53 -19.69
C ASP A 623 -38.90 -15.87 -20.55
N ASP A 624 -38.72 -14.56 -20.41
CA ASP A 624 -37.65 -13.80 -21.06
C ASP A 624 -36.33 -14.02 -20.34
N HIS A 625 -35.27 -14.31 -21.09
CA HIS A 625 -33.94 -14.57 -20.60
C HIS A 625 -32.84 -14.11 -21.56
N HIS A 626 -31.57 -14.10 -21.11
CA HIS A 626 -30.43 -13.85 -21.99
C HIS A 626 -30.37 -14.89 -23.11
N PRO A 627 -29.98 -14.55 -24.37
CA PRO A 627 -29.92 -15.50 -25.48
C PRO A 627 -29.12 -16.78 -25.18
N GLU A 628 -28.06 -16.68 -24.35
CA GLU A 628 -27.22 -17.79 -23.90
C GLU A 628 -27.64 -18.34 -22.53
N GLY A 629 -28.74 -17.85 -21.96
CA GLY A 629 -29.29 -18.21 -20.67
C GLY A 629 -30.39 -19.27 -20.75
N GLY A 630 -31.26 -19.27 -19.76
CA GLY A 630 -32.42 -20.15 -19.61
C GLY A 630 -33.41 -19.59 -18.62
N THR A 631 -34.13 -20.44 -17.92
CA THR A 631 -35.22 -20.04 -17.00
C THR A 631 -34.92 -20.38 -15.54
N GLU A 632 -33.72 -20.83 -15.19
CA GLU A 632 -33.36 -21.09 -13.80
C GLU A 632 -33.07 -19.77 -13.05
N PHE A 633 -33.48 -19.67 -11.81
CA PHE A 633 -33.15 -18.53 -10.97
C PHE A 633 -32.86 -18.95 -9.52
N TYR A 634 -31.80 -18.34 -8.93
CA TYR A 634 -31.35 -18.62 -7.56
C TYR A 634 -31.45 -17.34 -6.72
N PHE A 635 -32.55 -17.20 -6.00
CA PHE A 635 -32.76 -16.13 -5.03
C PHE A 635 -32.10 -16.46 -3.70
N CYS A 636 -31.29 -15.55 -3.16
CA CYS A 636 -30.51 -15.78 -1.95
C CYS A 636 -31.12 -15.14 -0.71
N ALA A 637 -31.51 -13.85 -0.82
CA ALA A 637 -31.97 -13.07 0.32
C ALA A 637 -32.74 -11.82 -0.12
N ALA A 638 -33.52 -11.27 0.80
CA ALA A 638 -33.99 -9.89 0.74
C ALA A 638 -33.44 -9.11 1.93
N ALA A 639 -33.10 -7.86 1.74
CA ALA A 639 -32.64 -6.96 2.79
C ALA A 639 -33.15 -5.54 2.54
N GLY A 640 -33.00 -4.69 3.51
CA GLY A 640 -33.34 -3.29 3.35
C GLY A 640 -32.94 -2.46 4.55
N THR A 641 -33.27 -1.18 4.47
CA THR A 641 -32.96 -0.18 5.49
C THR A 641 -34.24 0.28 6.18
N CYS A 642 -34.12 0.68 7.44
CA CYS A 642 -35.20 1.16 8.28
C CYS A 642 -34.88 2.56 8.81
N LYS A 643 -35.90 3.36 9.10
CA LYS A 643 -35.73 4.57 9.90
C LYS A 643 -35.75 4.21 11.38
N ARG A 644 -34.93 4.90 12.17
CA ARG A 644 -34.98 4.79 13.61
C ARG A 644 -36.38 5.19 14.09
N SER A 645 -37.02 4.35 14.88
CA SER A 645 -38.26 4.76 15.57
C SER A 645 -37.91 5.93 16.49
N THR A 646 -38.53 7.08 16.26
CA THR A 646 -38.35 8.30 17.08
C THR A 646 -39.12 8.22 18.42
N ASN A 647 -39.32 7.02 18.94
CA ASN A 647 -39.92 6.83 20.25
C ASN A 647 -38.82 6.53 21.25
N ASN A 648 -38.26 7.59 21.83
CA ASN A 648 -37.90 7.77 23.23
C ASN A 648 -37.03 9.05 23.35
N ASP A 649 -37.71 10.19 23.55
CA ASP A 649 -37.19 11.28 24.35
C ASP A 649 -37.45 11.00 25.82
#